data_a2b844ecd3d403553ffbd931bad5f08f
#
_entry.id   a2b844ecd3d403553ffbd931bad5f08f
#
_cell.length_a   1.000
_cell.length_b   1.000
_cell.length_c   1.000
_cell.angle_alpha   90.00
_cell.angle_beta   90.00
_cell.angle_gamma   90.00
#
_symmetry.space_group_name_H-M   'P 1'
#
loop_
_entity.id
_entity.type
_entity.pdbx_description
1 polymer ?
#
loop_
_entity_poly.entity_id
_entity_poly.type
_entity_poly.pdbx_seq_one_letter_code
_entity_poly.pdbx_strand_id
1 'polypeptide(L)'
;MKQDRRISPRPGEVIDRNKPISFTWNGTKYTGFAGDTIVSALIANGVEIFSRSFKYKRPRGVLSASFHDPNCTVQVDDEPNVRGAHRELQAEMIISPENVWPSLSFDVRSANQTVSRFLSAGFYYKTFMKPQRLWPIYQKILGRFAAGGVTSQGAEHGYYDKRYIHVDVCVAGGGPAGMSAAIAAAKSGASVLLVEEEYQLGGHLRYGDEAALTTVSELRREVTALKNIEVLTNSAVTGRYDMNWLGVIQRQPGISVKGHQLHERLCKVRAKTLVVAAGLIERPYVFAGNDLAGIILSTGVRRLLNLHSVLPGKNAVVFTANQDGDACIADLIKAGAVVRVVDARKGENIVQATGDKRIKTVELGDGQKIACDLLVIAIGWTANVPLLNMAGDRPVYDKNSARFFPTNGLPENVLVTGGLTGDGSTNELIAHGAAIGTNAAARSNFGKVVTVPTLTHEPHAELYRSTTHGFVDFSEDVSSKDLFAAKVEGYDSIELVKRYTTVTMGPSQGKLETVNAVAIMAEAHGVTDLNQIGTTVWRPPFVPITLGALGGRGFENTRFSPMQPWHEAHNARPLVAGDWIRPEHYGDPAAEVNNVRANVGLIDVTPLGKLDLRGSDVPKLLNLLYVNKFLKLPIGSVRYGVMCAEDGVIMDDGVTGRLGEDHYIMTTTSSGAATVWEWIENWLQTEHPEWQVHVTPVTTSYASINIAGPKSRELLAKVVEGVDLSNASFPYMNVRQGTIAGIADCFMWRIGFTGELSYEIHVPAGYGLHVWEALFDAGSDLGVGAFGIEAQRIMRLEKGHFIVGQDTDGLTVGYGADLDWCIKLDKDDFVGKPELQWQSQRTNYQRLVGLQPLDPNVVPAEASQLVEGKKSIVGRVTSSRFSPTLNRSICLGYVEPRLAIPGTVVTCQLPDRSRIQLLVIQGLSHFDTDGLRMKS
;
A
#
# COMPACT_ATOMS: atom_id res chain seq x y z
N MET A 1 -14.48 38.83 -24.67
CA MET A 1 -13.98 39.44 -23.40
C MET A 1 -14.03 38.38 -22.33
N LYS A 2 -12.92 38.10 -21.64
CA LYS A 2 -12.94 37.24 -20.44
C LYS A 2 -13.82 37.96 -19.38
N GLN A 3 -14.83 37.30 -18.87
CA GLN A 3 -15.76 37.89 -17.89
C GLN A 3 -15.05 37.82 -16.53
N ASP A 4 -14.59 38.93 -16.02
CA ASP A 4 -14.07 39.03 -14.67
C ASP A 4 -15.23 38.85 -13.68
N ARG A 5 -15.12 37.84 -12.82
CA ARG A 5 -16.12 37.53 -11.77
C ARG A 5 -15.64 37.85 -10.37
N ARG A 6 -14.50 38.51 -10.26
CA ARG A 6 -13.96 38.96 -8.98
C ARG A 6 -14.78 40.16 -8.50
N ILE A 7 -15.25 40.08 -7.28
CA ILE A 7 -15.99 41.17 -6.62
C ILE A 7 -15.10 41.93 -5.63
N SER A 8 -15.61 42.98 -5.02
CA SER A 8 -14.93 43.74 -3.95
C SER A 8 -14.55 42.82 -2.77
N PRO A 9 -13.46 43.12 -2.02
CA PRO A 9 -13.02 42.33 -0.89
C PRO A 9 -14.12 42.04 0.14
N ARG A 10 -14.11 40.81 0.69
CA ARG A 10 -15.00 40.38 1.74
C ARG A 10 -14.27 40.23 3.07
N PRO A 11 -14.94 40.36 4.23
CA PRO A 11 -14.28 40.27 5.54
C PRO A 11 -13.47 38.99 5.80
N GLY A 12 -13.94 37.86 5.26
CA GLY A 12 -13.27 36.54 5.39
C GLY A 12 -12.29 36.21 4.27
N GLU A 13 -11.96 37.15 3.38
CA GLU A 13 -11.11 36.95 2.22
C GLU A 13 -9.72 36.43 2.60
N VAL A 14 -9.28 35.33 1.93
CA VAL A 14 -8.00 34.69 2.17
C VAL A 14 -6.95 35.03 1.10
N ILE A 15 -7.36 35.64 -0.02
CA ILE A 15 -6.44 36.00 -1.11
C ILE A 15 -5.66 37.29 -0.79
N ASP A 16 -4.42 37.32 -1.21
CA ASP A 16 -3.57 38.51 -1.16
C ASP A 16 -3.57 39.19 -2.55
N ARG A 17 -4.37 40.22 -2.72
CA ARG A 17 -4.55 40.97 -3.98
C ARG A 17 -3.29 41.69 -4.44
N ASN A 18 -2.29 41.87 -3.55
CA ASN A 18 -0.99 42.47 -3.88
C ASN A 18 0.01 41.45 -4.42
N LYS A 19 -0.34 40.14 -4.41
CA LYS A 19 0.50 39.07 -4.91
C LYS A 19 -0.20 38.31 -6.06
N PRO A 20 -0.21 38.88 -7.27
CA PRO A 20 -0.75 38.23 -8.45
C PRO A 20 0.12 37.00 -8.80
N ILE A 21 -0.54 35.92 -9.22
CA ILE A 21 0.08 34.65 -9.63
C ILE A 21 -0.31 34.37 -11.08
N SER A 22 0.71 34.18 -11.93
CA SER A 22 0.52 33.71 -13.32
C SER A 22 0.53 32.17 -13.35
N PHE A 23 -0.40 31.60 -14.11
CA PHE A 23 -0.50 30.16 -14.33
C PHE A 23 -1.08 29.85 -15.72
N THR A 24 -0.95 28.61 -16.16
CA THR A 24 -1.46 28.17 -17.45
C THR A 24 -2.63 27.20 -17.25
N TRP A 25 -3.76 27.45 -17.91
CA TRP A 25 -4.89 26.54 -18.00
C TRP A 25 -5.14 26.14 -19.44
N ASN A 26 -5.08 24.83 -19.74
CA ASN A 26 -5.34 24.28 -21.07
C ASN A 26 -4.62 25.08 -22.20
N GLY A 27 -3.31 25.34 -21.99
CA GLY A 27 -2.44 26.08 -22.90
C GLY A 27 -2.63 27.62 -22.92
N THR A 28 -3.56 28.19 -22.14
CA THR A 28 -3.78 29.65 -22.07
C THR A 28 -3.33 30.21 -20.72
N LYS A 29 -2.61 31.33 -20.74
CA LYS A 29 -2.18 32.03 -19.52
C LYS A 29 -3.35 32.76 -18.85
N TYR A 30 -3.40 32.66 -17.51
CA TYR A 30 -4.37 33.29 -16.63
C TYR A 30 -3.64 33.90 -15.43
N THR A 31 -4.35 34.74 -14.69
CA THR A 31 -3.86 35.35 -13.46
C THR A 31 -4.84 35.11 -12.33
N GLY A 32 -4.35 34.67 -11.18
CA GLY A 32 -5.03 34.60 -9.88
C GLY A 32 -4.23 35.36 -8.84
N PHE A 33 -4.47 35.12 -7.56
CA PHE A 33 -3.78 35.71 -6.44
C PHE A 33 -3.27 34.65 -5.46
N ALA A 34 -2.27 34.97 -4.66
CA ALA A 34 -1.86 34.11 -3.55
C ALA A 34 -3.05 33.88 -2.59
N GLY A 35 -3.29 32.64 -2.19
CA GLY A 35 -4.47 32.22 -1.43
C GLY A 35 -5.69 31.83 -2.26
N ASP A 36 -5.64 31.99 -3.60
CA ASP A 36 -6.64 31.34 -4.46
C ASP A 36 -6.43 29.82 -4.48
N THR A 37 -7.52 29.07 -4.61
CA THR A 37 -7.45 27.70 -5.13
C THR A 37 -7.41 27.74 -6.65
N ILE A 38 -6.98 26.63 -7.28
CA ILE A 38 -7.00 26.53 -8.74
C ILE A 38 -8.39 26.87 -9.30
N VAL A 39 -9.45 26.30 -8.69
CA VAL A 39 -10.83 26.49 -9.15
C VAL A 39 -11.34 27.91 -8.88
N SER A 40 -11.03 28.51 -7.73
CA SER A 40 -11.45 29.90 -7.47
C SER A 40 -10.84 30.88 -8.47
N ALA A 41 -9.54 30.71 -8.81
CA ALA A 41 -8.88 31.51 -9.83
C ALA A 41 -9.48 31.31 -11.23
N LEU A 42 -9.82 30.06 -11.59
CA LEU A 42 -10.41 29.74 -12.87
C LEU A 42 -11.82 30.34 -13.00
N ILE A 43 -12.67 30.20 -11.97
CA ILE A 43 -14.02 30.81 -11.97
C ILE A 43 -13.93 32.33 -12.03
N ALA A 44 -13.02 32.95 -11.30
CA ALA A 44 -12.78 34.38 -11.38
C ALA A 44 -12.50 34.87 -12.81
N ASN A 45 -11.82 34.05 -13.60
CA ASN A 45 -11.53 34.30 -15.02
C ASN A 45 -12.62 33.80 -15.98
N GLY A 46 -13.79 33.37 -15.48
CA GLY A 46 -14.92 32.92 -16.29
C GLY A 46 -14.82 31.48 -16.80
N VAL A 47 -13.91 30.64 -16.26
CA VAL A 47 -13.84 29.21 -16.55
C VAL A 47 -14.72 28.44 -15.56
N GLU A 48 -15.68 27.68 -16.03
CA GLU A 48 -16.70 27.01 -15.18
C GLU A 48 -16.74 25.50 -15.35
N ILE A 49 -16.09 24.95 -16.38
CA ILE A 49 -15.99 23.53 -16.65
C ILE A 49 -14.52 23.15 -16.59
N PHE A 50 -14.17 22.21 -15.70
CA PHE A 50 -12.78 21.88 -15.40
C PHE A 50 -12.34 20.53 -15.95
N SER A 51 -13.29 19.60 -16.10
CA SER A 51 -13.03 18.25 -16.60
C SER A 51 -14.31 17.64 -17.15
N ARG A 52 -14.21 16.38 -17.59
CA ARG A 52 -15.38 15.56 -17.91
C ARG A 52 -15.41 14.32 -17.04
N SER A 53 -16.62 13.80 -16.78
CA SER A 53 -16.76 12.54 -16.06
C SER A 53 -16.22 11.38 -16.90
N PHE A 54 -15.84 10.28 -16.23
CA PHE A 54 -15.15 9.20 -16.94
C PHE A 54 -16.10 8.34 -17.78
N LYS A 55 -17.29 8.03 -17.27
CA LYS A 55 -18.24 7.09 -17.89
C LYS A 55 -19.10 7.77 -18.95
N TYR A 56 -19.79 8.84 -18.60
CA TYR A 56 -20.73 9.53 -19.48
C TYR A 56 -20.17 10.80 -20.12
N LYS A 57 -18.93 11.19 -19.80
CA LYS A 57 -18.29 12.41 -20.32
C LYS A 57 -19.09 13.69 -20.06
N ARG A 58 -19.81 13.74 -18.93
CA ARG A 58 -20.56 14.91 -18.50
C ARG A 58 -19.59 16.09 -18.25
N PRO A 59 -19.93 17.32 -18.63
CA PRO A 59 -19.17 18.50 -18.21
C PRO A 59 -19.18 18.62 -16.68
N ARG A 60 -18.03 18.76 -16.05
CA ARG A 60 -17.88 18.90 -14.60
C ARG A 60 -17.59 20.35 -14.23
N GLY A 61 -18.53 21.00 -13.49
CA GLY A 61 -18.36 22.29 -12.81
C GLY A 61 -18.23 22.12 -11.31
N VAL A 62 -17.87 23.19 -10.59
CA VAL A 62 -17.75 23.17 -9.13
C VAL A 62 -19.09 22.81 -8.47
N LEU A 63 -19.04 21.97 -7.42
CA LEU A 63 -20.20 21.58 -6.62
C LEU A 63 -20.12 22.11 -5.18
N SER A 64 -19.03 21.85 -4.46
CA SER A 64 -18.86 22.21 -3.05
C SER A 64 -17.71 23.18 -2.77
N ALA A 65 -16.86 23.45 -3.74
CA ALA A 65 -15.64 24.27 -3.62
C ALA A 65 -14.79 23.88 -2.39
N SER A 66 -14.69 22.58 -2.07
CA SER A 66 -13.96 22.03 -0.92
C SER A 66 -13.07 20.86 -1.34
N PHE A 67 -12.33 20.31 -0.38
CA PHE A 67 -11.53 19.07 -0.60
C PHE A 67 -12.41 17.91 -1.11
N HIS A 68 -13.68 17.86 -0.73
CA HIS A 68 -14.60 16.78 -1.09
C HIS A 68 -15.33 16.98 -2.43
N ASP A 69 -15.00 18.06 -3.17
CA ASP A 69 -15.65 18.33 -4.46
C ASP A 69 -15.35 17.20 -5.48
N PRO A 70 -16.38 16.48 -5.95
CA PRO A 70 -16.18 15.33 -6.84
C PRO A 70 -15.90 15.72 -8.29
N ASN A 71 -16.11 17.00 -8.66
CA ASN A 71 -16.10 17.47 -10.03
C ASN A 71 -14.86 18.25 -10.43
N CYS A 72 -14.01 18.61 -9.47
CA CYS A 72 -12.92 19.56 -9.65
C CYS A 72 -11.52 18.87 -9.70
N THR A 73 -11.43 17.65 -10.22
CA THR A 73 -10.14 17.00 -10.46
C THR A 73 -9.52 17.50 -11.76
N VAL A 74 -8.23 17.82 -11.70
CA VAL A 74 -7.43 18.34 -12.81
C VAL A 74 -6.03 17.76 -12.79
N GLN A 75 -5.35 17.77 -13.91
CA GLN A 75 -3.91 17.51 -14.01
C GLN A 75 -3.14 18.79 -13.69
N VAL A 76 -2.18 18.75 -12.80
CA VAL A 76 -1.27 19.86 -12.49
C VAL A 76 0.16 19.39 -12.79
N ASP A 77 0.80 20.02 -13.76
CA ASP A 77 2.10 19.57 -14.27
C ASP A 77 2.03 18.08 -14.63
N ASP A 78 2.75 17.24 -13.93
CA ASP A 78 2.72 15.77 -14.09
C ASP A 78 1.98 15.04 -12.95
N GLU A 79 1.33 15.77 -12.01
CA GLU A 79 0.50 15.23 -10.94
C GLU A 79 -0.96 15.06 -11.40
N PRO A 80 -1.47 13.82 -11.53
CA PRO A 80 -2.86 13.56 -11.92
C PRO A 80 -3.83 13.66 -10.75
N ASN A 81 -5.11 13.84 -11.06
CA ASN A 81 -6.23 13.81 -10.12
C ASN A 81 -6.11 14.82 -8.96
N VAL A 82 -5.48 15.97 -9.21
CA VAL A 82 -5.35 17.02 -8.22
C VAL A 82 -6.72 17.63 -7.93
N ARG A 83 -7.04 17.81 -6.66
CA ARG A 83 -8.31 18.43 -6.21
C ARG A 83 -8.24 19.95 -6.35
N GLY A 84 -8.57 20.45 -7.53
CA GLY A 84 -8.44 21.86 -7.88
C GLY A 84 -9.28 22.83 -7.04
N ALA A 85 -10.38 22.35 -6.42
CA ALA A 85 -11.18 23.14 -5.50
C ALA A 85 -10.53 23.35 -4.11
N HIS A 86 -9.45 22.62 -3.82
CA HIS A 86 -8.71 22.71 -2.56
C HIS A 86 -7.26 23.14 -2.76
N ARG A 87 -6.57 22.63 -3.79
CA ARG A 87 -5.17 22.94 -4.06
C ARG A 87 -4.98 24.44 -4.26
N GLU A 88 -4.13 25.05 -3.41
CA GLU A 88 -3.73 26.45 -3.58
C GLU A 88 -2.95 26.67 -4.87
N LEU A 89 -3.25 27.80 -5.51
CA LEU A 89 -2.59 28.21 -6.74
C LEU A 89 -1.15 28.63 -6.45
N GLN A 90 -0.22 28.15 -7.26
CA GLN A 90 1.19 28.53 -7.22
C GLN A 90 1.63 29.08 -8.58
N ALA A 91 2.73 29.86 -8.55
CA ALA A 91 3.27 30.46 -9.77
C ALA A 91 3.71 29.39 -10.78
N GLU A 92 3.47 29.71 -12.06
CA GLU A 92 3.89 28.92 -13.22
C GLU A 92 3.28 27.51 -13.31
N MET A 93 2.28 27.15 -12.48
CA MET A 93 1.57 25.87 -12.63
C MET A 93 1.00 25.70 -14.04
N ILE A 94 1.18 24.53 -14.63
CA ILE A 94 0.57 24.10 -15.88
C ILE A 94 -0.58 23.18 -15.58
N ILE A 95 -1.80 23.66 -15.75
CA ILE A 95 -3.02 22.97 -15.38
C ILE A 95 -3.78 22.55 -16.64
N SER A 96 -4.24 21.31 -16.70
CA SER A 96 -5.01 20.79 -17.82
C SER A 96 -6.22 19.99 -17.37
N PRO A 97 -7.29 19.96 -18.22
CA PRO A 97 -8.50 19.21 -17.91
C PRO A 97 -8.26 17.70 -18.06
N GLU A 98 -8.91 16.91 -17.24
CA GLU A 98 -8.90 15.45 -17.30
C GLU A 98 -10.06 14.88 -18.10
N ASN A 99 -9.91 13.63 -18.55
CA ASN A 99 -10.92 12.83 -19.25
C ASN A 99 -11.44 13.42 -20.57
N VAL A 100 -10.64 14.23 -21.25
CA VAL A 100 -10.99 14.88 -22.53
C VAL A 100 -10.07 14.44 -23.65
N TRP A 101 -10.58 14.47 -24.90
CA TRP A 101 -9.75 14.27 -26.10
C TRP A 101 -10.48 14.76 -27.36
N PRO A 102 -9.88 15.58 -28.23
CA PRO A 102 -8.57 16.21 -28.06
C PRO A 102 -8.59 17.45 -27.15
N SER A 103 -9.77 18.05 -26.85
CA SER A 103 -9.86 19.25 -25.99
C SER A 103 -11.18 19.29 -25.20
N LEU A 104 -11.25 20.15 -24.19
CA LEU A 104 -12.44 20.34 -23.37
C LEU A 104 -13.62 20.94 -24.17
N SER A 105 -13.35 21.81 -25.15
CA SER A 105 -14.36 22.42 -26.03
C SER A 105 -14.89 21.45 -27.07
N PHE A 106 -14.03 20.58 -27.61
CA PHE A 106 -14.36 19.57 -28.59
C PHE A 106 -13.82 18.20 -28.13
N ASP A 107 -14.67 17.44 -27.46
CA ASP A 107 -14.32 16.12 -26.95
C ASP A 107 -15.03 15.03 -27.76
N VAL A 108 -14.27 14.33 -28.61
CA VAL A 108 -14.76 13.21 -29.44
C VAL A 108 -15.32 12.08 -28.58
N ARG A 109 -14.73 11.88 -27.37
CA ARG A 109 -15.19 10.84 -26.44
C ARG A 109 -16.57 11.13 -25.86
N SER A 110 -17.08 12.36 -26.00
CA SER A 110 -18.46 12.71 -25.58
C SER A 110 -19.54 11.97 -26.39
N ALA A 111 -19.19 11.35 -27.51
CA ALA A 111 -20.07 10.42 -28.23
C ALA A 111 -20.54 9.24 -27.34
N ASN A 112 -19.85 8.93 -26.26
CA ASN A 112 -20.32 7.98 -25.23
C ASN A 112 -21.70 8.31 -24.66
N GLN A 113 -22.12 9.57 -24.67
CA GLN A 113 -23.44 9.97 -24.19
C GLN A 113 -24.55 9.33 -25.04
N THR A 114 -24.35 9.15 -26.34
CA THR A 114 -25.32 8.52 -27.24
C THR A 114 -25.50 7.03 -27.01
N VAL A 115 -24.47 6.37 -26.47
CA VAL A 115 -24.47 4.94 -26.12
C VAL A 115 -24.62 4.68 -24.63
N SER A 116 -24.95 5.69 -23.85
CA SER A 116 -25.02 5.64 -22.38
C SER A 116 -25.93 4.53 -21.84
N ARG A 117 -27.00 4.17 -22.57
CA ARG A 117 -27.89 3.05 -22.20
C ARG A 117 -27.20 1.68 -22.09
N PHE A 118 -26.04 1.50 -22.77
CA PHE A 118 -25.24 0.26 -22.71
C PHE A 118 -24.17 0.30 -21.63
N LEU A 119 -24.01 1.44 -20.95
CA LEU A 119 -23.01 1.66 -19.92
C LEU A 119 -23.63 1.69 -18.51
N SER A 120 -24.78 1.03 -18.30
CA SER A 120 -25.40 0.86 -17.00
C SER A 120 -24.49 0.13 -16.01
N ALA A 121 -24.82 0.16 -14.73
CA ALA A 121 -24.10 -0.61 -13.72
C ALA A 121 -23.90 -2.08 -14.15
N GLY A 122 -22.75 -2.64 -13.90
CA GLY A 122 -22.42 -4.01 -14.31
C GLY A 122 -22.17 -4.20 -15.81
N PHE A 123 -22.03 -3.15 -16.62
CA PHE A 123 -21.85 -3.25 -18.08
C PHE A 123 -20.68 -4.13 -18.50
N TYR A 124 -19.62 -4.25 -17.70
CA TYR A 124 -18.53 -5.18 -17.92
C TYR A 124 -18.99 -6.63 -18.03
N TYR A 125 -19.91 -7.02 -17.16
CA TYR A 125 -20.47 -8.38 -17.10
C TYR A 125 -21.60 -8.62 -18.11
N LYS A 126 -22.23 -7.56 -18.60
CA LYS A 126 -23.40 -7.63 -19.51
C LYS A 126 -22.99 -7.47 -20.97
N THR A 127 -22.19 -6.49 -21.29
CA THR A 127 -21.99 -6.03 -22.69
C THR A 127 -20.66 -6.50 -23.26
N PHE A 128 -19.57 -6.51 -22.47
CA PHE A 128 -18.21 -6.69 -22.98
C PHE A 128 -17.57 -8.05 -22.65
N MET A 129 -18.28 -8.93 -21.96
CA MET A 129 -17.75 -10.28 -21.63
C MET A 129 -17.87 -11.27 -22.80
N LYS A 130 -18.78 -11.07 -23.72
CA LYS A 130 -19.01 -11.98 -24.84
C LYS A 130 -18.88 -11.26 -26.18
N PRO A 131 -18.27 -11.89 -27.21
CA PRO A 131 -17.53 -13.16 -27.13
C PRO A 131 -16.15 -12.97 -26.44
N GLN A 132 -15.80 -13.90 -25.57
CA GLN A 132 -14.59 -13.82 -24.72
C GLN A 132 -13.29 -13.61 -25.53
N ARG A 133 -13.23 -14.14 -26.76
CA ARG A 133 -12.08 -13.97 -27.68
C ARG A 133 -11.77 -12.51 -28.03
N LEU A 134 -12.74 -11.60 -27.90
CA LEU A 134 -12.58 -10.15 -28.19
C LEU A 134 -12.20 -9.36 -26.94
N TRP A 135 -12.12 -9.98 -25.77
CA TRP A 135 -11.78 -9.31 -24.52
C TRP A 135 -10.49 -8.46 -24.58
N PRO A 136 -9.37 -8.92 -25.19
CA PRO A 136 -8.17 -8.07 -25.32
C PRO A 136 -8.41 -6.76 -26.09
N ILE A 137 -9.33 -6.78 -27.06
CA ILE A 137 -9.72 -5.57 -27.83
C ILE A 137 -10.61 -4.69 -26.96
N TYR A 138 -11.61 -5.28 -26.29
CA TYR A 138 -12.49 -4.53 -25.38
C TYR A 138 -11.70 -3.90 -24.25
N GLN A 139 -10.81 -4.62 -23.60
CA GLN A 139 -9.94 -4.12 -22.54
C GLN A 139 -9.10 -2.93 -23.00
N LYS A 140 -8.50 -3.00 -24.18
CA LYS A 140 -7.70 -1.90 -24.74
C LYS A 140 -8.55 -0.65 -25.05
N ILE A 141 -9.78 -0.84 -25.53
CA ILE A 141 -10.72 0.26 -25.78
C ILE A 141 -11.19 0.85 -24.47
N LEU A 142 -11.68 0.02 -23.53
CA LEU A 142 -12.18 0.45 -22.23
C LEU A 142 -11.12 1.14 -21.39
N GLY A 143 -9.87 0.66 -21.43
CA GLY A 143 -8.75 1.29 -20.76
C GLY A 143 -8.48 2.73 -21.20
N ARG A 144 -8.82 3.09 -22.45
CA ARG A 144 -8.74 4.48 -22.94
C ARG A 144 -9.84 5.39 -22.40
N PHE A 145 -10.92 4.82 -21.88
CA PHE A 145 -12.02 5.53 -21.25
C PHE A 145 -11.92 5.52 -19.73
N ALA A 146 -10.95 4.78 -19.14
CA ALA A 146 -10.72 4.78 -17.70
C ALA A 146 -10.45 6.21 -17.19
N ALA A 147 -10.94 6.49 -15.98
CA ALA A 147 -10.85 7.80 -15.37
C ALA A 147 -9.41 8.14 -14.95
N GLY A 148 -9.12 9.43 -14.93
CA GLY A 148 -7.92 9.98 -14.32
C GLY A 148 -7.02 10.72 -15.29
N GLY A 149 -6.04 11.43 -14.73
CA GLY A 149 -4.98 12.08 -15.46
C GLY A 149 -3.90 11.09 -15.91
N VAL A 150 -2.77 11.60 -16.33
CA VAL A 150 -1.61 10.84 -16.80
C VAL A 150 -0.56 10.85 -15.70
N THR A 151 -0.20 9.67 -15.20
CA THR A 151 0.91 9.54 -14.25
C THR A 151 2.22 9.88 -14.95
N SER A 152 3.11 10.56 -14.26
CA SER A 152 4.42 10.86 -14.79
C SER A 152 5.20 9.60 -15.14
N GLN A 153 6.01 9.74 -16.17
CA GLN A 153 7.02 8.76 -16.56
C GLN A 153 8.43 9.16 -16.07
N GLY A 154 8.54 10.30 -15.39
CA GLY A 154 9.79 10.78 -14.80
C GLY A 154 10.13 10.05 -13.49
N ALA A 155 11.39 10.13 -13.08
CA ALA A 155 11.90 9.39 -11.93
C ALA A 155 11.40 9.93 -10.57
N GLU A 156 11.16 11.24 -10.45
CA GLU A 156 10.82 11.88 -9.17
C GLU A 156 9.79 12.99 -9.34
N HIS A 157 8.70 12.92 -8.55
CA HIS A 157 7.62 13.92 -8.54
C HIS A 157 7.65 14.83 -7.34
N GLY A 158 8.50 14.59 -6.37
CA GLY A 158 8.54 15.32 -5.12
C GLY A 158 9.22 14.50 -4.04
N TYR A 159 9.48 15.16 -2.93
CA TYR A 159 10.07 14.53 -1.76
C TYR A 159 8.98 14.13 -0.77
N TYR A 160 9.06 12.91 -0.27
CA TYR A 160 8.10 12.31 0.67
C TYR A 160 8.85 11.82 1.90
N ASP A 161 8.26 12.01 3.09
CA ASP A 161 8.82 11.45 4.31
C ASP A 161 7.74 10.87 5.23
N LYS A 162 8.17 10.33 6.35
CA LYS A 162 7.30 9.77 7.40
C LYS A 162 7.69 10.35 8.74
N ARG A 163 6.68 10.62 9.58
CA ARG A 163 6.87 11.10 10.94
C ARG A 163 6.08 10.23 11.91
N TYR A 164 6.67 9.93 13.06
CA TYR A 164 6.02 9.24 14.18
C TYR A 164 5.68 10.28 15.26
N ILE A 165 4.42 10.25 15.70
CA ILE A 165 3.90 11.20 16.70
C ILE A 165 3.22 10.42 17.81
N HIS A 166 3.53 10.76 19.05
CA HIS A 166 2.88 10.24 20.24
C HIS A 166 2.27 11.40 21.02
N VAL A 167 0.96 11.34 21.28
CA VAL A 167 0.21 12.38 21.99
C VAL A 167 -0.82 11.78 22.94
N ASP A 168 -1.20 12.55 23.95
CA ASP A 168 -2.29 12.16 24.83
C ASP A 168 -3.64 12.25 24.13
N VAL A 169 -3.90 13.35 23.42
CA VAL A 169 -5.16 13.59 22.70
C VAL A 169 -4.89 13.99 21.25
N CYS A 170 -5.53 13.27 20.31
CA CYS A 170 -5.61 13.71 18.92
C CYS A 170 -7.03 14.22 18.63
N VAL A 171 -7.14 15.42 18.08
CA VAL A 171 -8.41 16.02 17.64
C VAL A 171 -8.46 16.04 16.13
N ALA A 172 -9.41 15.34 15.53
CA ALA A 172 -9.63 15.27 14.08
C ALA A 172 -10.73 16.25 13.66
N GLY A 173 -10.34 17.40 13.14
CA GLY A 173 -11.19 18.52 12.70
C GLY A 173 -10.92 19.80 13.52
N GLY A 174 -10.57 20.88 12.82
CA GLY A 174 -10.21 22.19 13.39
C GLY A 174 -11.33 23.22 13.32
N GLY A 175 -12.60 22.78 13.31
CA GLY A 175 -13.78 23.65 13.49
C GLY A 175 -13.88 24.19 14.94
N PRO A 176 -14.91 25.02 15.25
CA PRO A 176 -15.04 25.64 16.58
C PRO A 176 -15.05 24.63 17.72
N ALA A 177 -15.80 23.54 17.60
CA ALA A 177 -15.87 22.49 18.62
C ALA A 177 -14.52 21.75 18.75
N GLY A 178 -13.82 21.47 17.64
CA GLY A 178 -12.52 20.82 17.66
C GLY A 178 -11.41 21.70 18.25
N MET A 179 -11.36 22.99 17.89
CA MET A 179 -10.43 23.94 18.51
C MET A 179 -10.67 24.07 20.02
N SER A 180 -11.95 24.16 20.42
CA SER A 180 -12.32 24.25 21.83
C SER A 180 -11.94 22.98 22.60
N ALA A 181 -12.14 21.80 22.00
CA ALA A 181 -11.70 20.53 22.58
C ALA A 181 -10.18 20.47 22.74
N ALA A 182 -9.42 20.88 21.73
CA ALA A 182 -7.96 20.94 21.80
C ALA A 182 -7.47 21.90 22.89
N ILE A 183 -8.07 23.11 22.98
CA ILE A 183 -7.75 24.10 24.00
C ILE A 183 -8.02 23.54 25.41
N ALA A 184 -9.20 22.94 25.64
CA ALA A 184 -9.58 22.40 26.94
C ALA A 184 -8.69 21.23 27.37
N ALA A 185 -8.38 20.32 26.44
CA ALA A 185 -7.46 19.21 26.70
C ALA A 185 -6.05 19.72 27.07
N ALA A 186 -5.53 20.70 26.32
CA ALA A 186 -4.22 21.28 26.56
C ALA A 186 -4.16 22.07 27.89
N LYS A 187 -5.20 22.84 28.23
CA LYS A 187 -5.32 23.52 29.52
C LYS A 187 -5.36 22.55 30.70
N SER A 188 -5.84 21.32 30.50
CA SER A 188 -5.80 20.24 31.50
C SER A 188 -4.41 19.61 31.65
N GLY A 189 -3.44 19.95 30.77
CA GLY A 189 -2.05 19.48 30.82
C GLY A 189 -1.70 18.38 29.79
N ALA A 190 -2.67 17.90 28.98
CA ALA A 190 -2.42 16.89 27.97
C ALA A 190 -1.61 17.45 26.77
N SER A 191 -0.81 16.60 26.14
CA SER A 191 -0.22 16.89 24.84
C SER A 191 -1.28 16.67 23.76
N VAL A 192 -1.45 17.62 22.85
CA VAL A 192 -2.56 17.62 21.87
C VAL A 192 -2.04 17.74 20.44
N LEU A 193 -2.54 16.90 19.55
CA LEU A 193 -2.41 17.05 18.11
C LEU A 193 -3.77 17.46 17.52
N LEU A 194 -3.85 18.63 16.89
CA LEU A 194 -5.02 19.13 16.18
C LEU A 194 -4.80 18.99 14.67
N VAL A 195 -5.61 18.15 14.00
CA VAL A 195 -5.51 17.88 12.56
C VAL A 195 -6.67 18.56 11.84
N GLU A 196 -6.35 19.39 10.82
CA GLU A 196 -7.35 20.12 10.01
C GLU A 196 -7.09 19.89 8.52
N GLU A 197 -8.14 19.55 7.78
CA GLU A 197 -8.05 19.27 6.33
C GLU A 197 -7.84 20.54 5.49
N GLU A 198 -8.36 21.64 5.94
CA GLU A 198 -8.19 22.95 5.29
C GLU A 198 -6.85 23.61 5.63
N TYR A 199 -6.46 24.61 4.84
CA TYR A 199 -5.22 25.38 5.10
C TYR A 199 -5.26 26.22 6.38
N GLN A 200 -6.46 26.45 6.91
CA GLN A 200 -6.67 27.26 8.11
C GLN A 200 -7.75 26.66 9.01
N LEU A 201 -7.55 26.74 10.33
CA LEU A 201 -8.57 26.37 11.31
C LEU A 201 -9.83 27.24 11.20
N GLY A 202 -10.97 26.76 11.71
CA GLY A 202 -12.21 27.53 11.85
C GLY A 202 -13.43 26.87 11.21
N GLY A 203 -13.27 25.82 10.38
CA GLY A 203 -14.37 25.09 9.77
C GLY A 203 -15.33 26.03 9.01
N HIS A 204 -16.65 25.86 9.19
CA HIS A 204 -17.67 26.64 8.50
C HIS A 204 -17.74 28.11 8.91
N LEU A 205 -17.24 28.48 10.09
CA LEU A 205 -17.20 29.87 10.55
C LEU A 205 -16.29 30.77 9.70
N ARG A 206 -15.33 30.20 8.96
CA ARG A 206 -14.36 30.95 8.11
C ARG A 206 -15.05 31.79 7.03
N TYR A 207 -16.19 31.38 6.57
CA TYR A 207 -17.00 32.10 5.56
C TYR A 207 -18.35 32.58 6.10
N GLY A 208 -18.45 32.70 7.43
CA GLY A 208 -19.60 33.26 8.14
C GLY A 208 -19.63 34.79 8.14
N ASP A 209 -20.43 35.33 9.04
CA ASP A 209 -20.53 36.76 9.31
C ASP A 209 -19.36 37.27 10.18
N GLU A 210 -19.37 38.57 10.51
CA GLU A 210 -18.32 39.21 11.34
C GLU A 210 -18.23 38.60 12.73
N ALA A 211 -19.33 38.18 13.34
CA ALA A 211 -19.32 37.51 14.64
C ALA A 211 -18.64 36.14 14.56
N ALA A 212 -18.93 35.35 13.53
CA ALA A 212 -18.27 34.08 13.26
C ALA A 212 -16.76 34.25 13.05
N LEU A 213 -16.35 35.25 12.26
CA LEU A 213 -14.94 35.54 12.01
C LEU A 213 -14.18 36.00 13.26
N THR A 214 -14.84 36.79 14.13
CA THR A 214 -14.29 37.19 15.43
C THR A 214 -14.04 35.98 16.32
N THR A 215 -15.05 35.10 16.45
CA THR A 215 -14.95 33.85 17.22
C THR A 215 -13.80 32.95 16.70
N VAL A 216 -13.65 32.80 15.39
CA VAL A 216 -12.53 32.03 14.80
C VAL A 216 -11.20 32.66 15.18
N SER A 217 -11.09 33.98 15.12
CA SER A 217 -9.85 34.70 15.43
C SER A 217 -9.43 34.52 16.90
N GLU A 218 -10.40 34.53 17.80
CA GLU A 218 -10.19 34.31 19.23
C GLU A 218 -9.71 32.88 19.51
N LEU A 219 -10.41 31.87 18.96
CA LEU A 219 -10.05 30.45 19.11
C LEU A 219 -8.66 30.15 18.52
N ARG A 220 -8.33 30.71 17.36
CA ARG A 220 -6.99 30.55 16.74
C ARG A 220 -5.90 31.14 17.64
N ARG A 221 -6.14 32.34 18.22
CA ARG A 221 -5.18 32.96 19.16
C ARG A 221 -4.95 32.08 20.39
N GLU A 222 -6.01 31.50 20.97
CA GLU A 222 -5.89 30.59 22.12
C GLU A 222 -5.13 29.31 21.73
N VAL A 223 -5.44 28.67 20.62
CA VAL A 223 -4.71 27.48 20.12
C VAL A 223 -3.23 27.80 19.98
N THR A 224 -2.89 28.92 19.35
CA THR A 224 -1.48 29.33 19.13
C THR A 224 -0.73 29.67 20.41
N ALA A 225 -1.43 30.15 21.45
CA ALA A 225 -0.84 30.49 22.73
C ALA A 225 -0.44 29.26 23.56
N LEU A 226 -1.01 28.10 23.29
CA LEU A 226 -0.77 26.84 24.05
C LEU A 226 0.33 26.00 23.40
N LYS A 227 1.52 25.96 24.02
CA LYS A 227 2.70 25.27 23.51
C LYS A 227 2.57 23.74 23.41
N ASN A 228 1.63 23.16 24.12
CA ASN A 228 1.34 21.71 24.11
C ASN A 228 0.26 21.32 23.10
N ILE A 229 -0.12 22.24 22.19
CA ILE A 229 -0.92 21.93 21.02
C ILE A 229 -0.02 21.99 19.78
N GLU A 230 0.11 20.88 19.08
CA GLU A 230 0.64 20.88 17.72
C GLU A 230 -0.53 20.91 16.72
N VAL A 231 -0.43 21.79 15.71
CA VAL A 231 -1.46 21.93 14.66
C VAL A 231 -0.91 21.46 13.33
N LEU A 232 -1.62 20.55 12.68
CA LEU A 232 -1.38 20.16 11.29
C LEU A 232 -2.56 20.61 10.43
N THR A 233 -2.35 21.68 9.65
CA THR A 233 -3.30 22.15 8.62
C THR A 233 -2.99 21.49 7.28
N ASN A 234 -3.89 21.60 6.30
CA ASN A 234 -3.83 20.91 5.02
C ASN A 234 -3.56 19.40 5.22
N SER A 235 -4.13 18.83 6.29
CA SER A 235 -3.84 17.49 6.78
C SER A 235 -5.12 16.75 7.14
N ALA A 236 -5.20 15.46 6.81
CA ALA A 236 -6.37 14.65 7.11
C ALA A 236 -6.00 13.37 7.84
N VAL A 237 -6.79 13.01 8.86
CA VAL A 237 -6.74 11.65 9.43
C VAL A 237 -7.32 10.70 8.40
N THR A 238 -6.51 9.82 7.85
CA THR A 238 -6.88 8.92 6.74
C THR A 238 -7.48 7.60 7.20
N GLY A 239 -7.25 7.26 8.45
CA GLY A 239 -7.78 6.04 9.04
C GLY A 239 -7.45 5.89 10.51
N ARG A 240 -8.28 5.11 11.18
CA ARG A 240 -8.09 4.65 12.55
C ARG A 240 -7.89 3.14 12.54
N TYR A 241 -6.87 2.69 13.27
CA TYR A 241 -6.50 1.30 13.47
C TYR A 241 -6.56 0.97 14.96
N ASP A 242 -6.11 -0.20 15.37
CA ASP A 242 -6.17 -0.65 16.76
C ASP A 242 -5.45 0.31 17.72
N MET A 243 -5.99 0.42 18.94
CA MET A 243 -5.44 1.24 20.03
C MET A 243 -5.19 2.71 19.62
N ASN A 244 -6.10 3.29 18.80
CA ASN A 244 -5.95 4.64 18.23
C ASN A 244 -4.60 4.88 17.53
N TRP A 245 -4.10 3.89 16.80
CA TRP A 245 -3.12 4.14 15.77
C TRP A 245 -3.80 4.84 14.60
N LEU A 246 -3.32 6.05 14.25
CA LEU A 246 -3.93 6.88 13.23
C LEU A 246 -2.93 7.11 12.10
N GLY A 247 -3.40 6.99 10.87
CA GLY A 247 -2.72 7.52 9.69
C GLY A 247 -3.14 8.98 9.48
N VAL A 248 -2.18 9.89 9.35
CA VAL A 248 -2.45 11.29 9.01
C VAL A 248 -1.61 11.68 7.81
N ILE A 249 -2.25 12.12 6.73
CA ILE A 249 -1.56 12.67 5.57
C ILE A 249 -1.47 14.20 5.72
N GLN A 250 -0.26 14.74 5.67
CA GLN A 250 0.02 16.17 5.63
C GLN A 250 0.48 16.53 4.22
N ARG A 251 -0.25 17.40 3.55
CA ARG A 251 0.01 17.80 2.17
C ARG A 251 0.74 19.13 2.17
N GLN A 252 1.76 19.25 1.34
CA GLN A 252 2.52 20.50 1.10
C GLN A 252 2.77 21.31 2.40
N PRO A 253 3.47 20.74 3.39
CA PRO A 253 3.62 21.37 4.71
C PRO A 253 4.49 22.63 4.71
N GLY A 254 5.00 23.08 3.57
CA GLY A 254 5.92 24.23 3.46
C GLY A 254 7.31 23.98 4.08
N ILE A 255 7.66 22.72 4.27
CA ILE A 255 8.92 22.30 4.92
C ILE A 255 9.91 21.85 3.84
N SER A 256 11.17 22.28 3.96
CA SER A 256 12.28 21.77 3.17
C SER A 256 13.11 20.78 4.00
N VAL A 257 13.37 19.60 3.43
CA VAL A 257 14.20 18.56 4.06
C VAL A 257 15.36 18.26 3.13
N LYS A 258 16.60 18.41 3.62
CA LYS A 258 17.83 18.20 2.82
C LYS A 258 17.83 18.97 1.48
N GLY A 259 17.24 20.17 1.45
CA GLY A 259 17.17 21.00 0.25
C GLY A 259 16.00 20.69 -0.70
N HIS A 260 15.21 19.66 -0.44
CA HIS A 260 14.03 19.31 -1.22
C HIS A 260 12.76 19.79 -0.52
N GLN A 261 11.83 20.40 -1.27
CA GLN A 261 10.50 20.75 -0.76
C GLN A 261 9.71 19.47 -0.50
N LEU A 262 9.17 19.35 0.72
CA LEU A 262 8.37 18.20 1.10
C LEU A 262 6.99 18.27 0.42
N HIS A 263 6.69 17.30 -0.42
CA HIS A 263 5.42 17.22 -1.14
C HIS A 263 4.29 16.71 -0.24
N GLU A 264 4.49 15.57 0.40
CA GLU A 264 3.59 15.01 1.40
C GLU A 264 4.36 14.30 2.51
N ARG A 265 3.76 14.27 3.69
CA ARG A 265 4.24 13.56 4.87
C ARG A 265 3.17 12.61 5.39
N LEU A 266 3.51 11.33 5.53
CA LEU A 266 2.66 10.40 6.24
C LEU A 266 3.03 10.37 7.73
N CYS A 267 2.18 10.97 8.57
CA CYS A 267 2.35 10.90 10.02
C CYS A 267 1.66 9.63 10.57
N LYS A 268 2.41 8.84 11.31
CA LYS A 268 1.93 7.69 12.07
C LYS A 268 1.73 8.14 13.51
N VAL A 269 0.48 8.31 13.91
CA VAL A 269 0.11 8.92 15.20
C VAL A 269 -0.40 7.85 16.14
N ARG A 270 0.16 7.79 17.34
CA ARG A 270 -0.39 7.03 18.45
C ARG A 270 -0.99 8.02 19.46
N ALA A 271 -2.31 7.98 19.61
CA ALA A 271 -3.02 8.83 20.55
C ALA A 271 -3.69 7.98 21.67
N LYS A 272 -3.57 8.40 22.93
CA LYS A 272 -4.30 7.73 24.02
C LYS A 272 -5.81 7.90 23.83
N THR A 273 -6.25 9.12 23.48
CA THR A 273 -7.65 9.43 23.19
C THR A 273 -7.80 10.15 21.86
N LEU A 274 -8.76 9.71 21.05
CA LEU A 274 -9.16 10.36 19.79
C LEU A 274 -10.45 11.16 20.01
N VAL A 275 -10.47 12.43 19.64
CA VAL A 275 -11.67 13.28 19.56
C VAL A 275 -12.03 13.47 18.10
N VAL A 276 -13.17 12.99 17.66
CA VAL A 276 -13.68 13.18 16.30
C VAL A 276 -14.57 14.42 16.26
N ALA A 277 -14.06 15.48 15.60
CA ALA A 277 -14.72 16.77 15.41
C ALA A 277 -14.86 17.10 13.92
N ALA A 278 -15.08 16.09 13.09
CA ALA A 278 -15.03 16.15 11.63
C ALA A 278 -16.21 16.91 10.99
N GLY A 279 -17.19 17.31 11.76
CA GLY A 279 -18.30 18.17 11.32
C GLY A 279 -19.25 17.53 10.32
N LEU A 280 -19.95 18.39 9.60
CA LEU A 280 -20.98 18.04 8.62
C LEU A 280 -20.55 18.45 7.23
N ILE A 281 -21.01 17.71 6.22
CA ILE A 281 -20.80 17.98 4.80
C ILE A 281 -22.17 18.19 4.16
N GLU A 282 -22.35 19.29 3.44
CA GLU A 282 -23.62 19.59 2.75
C GLU A 282 -23.86 18.59 1.63
N ARG A 283 -25.08 18.06 1.52
CA ARG A 283 -25.42 17.02 0.54
C ARG A 283 -26.13 17.57 -0.69
N PRO A 284 -25.87 16.99 -1.88
CA PRO A 284 -26.58 17.35 -3.09
C PRO A 284 -28.03 16.80 -3.10
N TYR A 285 -28.85 17.29 -4.04
CA TYR A 285 -30.22 16.83 -4.30
C TYR A 285 -30.26 15.97 -5.56
N VAL A 286 -31.00 14.86 -5.55
CA VAL A 286 -31.09 13.91 -6.66
C VAL A 286 -32.31 14.16 -7.52
N PHE A 287 -32.14 14.87 -8.64
CA PHE A 287 -33.23 15.25 -9.57
C PHE A 287 -32.70 15.29 -11.02
N ALA A 288 -33.59 15.35 -11.99
CA ALA A 288 -33.24 15.36 -13.40
C ALA A 288 -32.39 16.59 -13.78
N GLY A 289 -31.19 16.35 -14.32
CA GLY A 289 -30.24 17.39 -14.72
C GLY A 289 -29.42 17.99 -13.57
N ASN A 290 -29.34 17.31 -12.42
CA ASN A 290 -28.57 17.76 -11.25
C ASN A 290 -27.05 17.77 -11.47
N ASP A 291 -26.60 17.31 -12.62
CA ASP A 291 -25.19 17.23 -13.03
C ASP A 291 -24.71 18.39 -13.90
N LEU A 292 -25.57 19.36 -14.22
CA LEU A 292 -25.24 20.51 -15.04
C LEU A 292 -24.28 21.46 -14.30
N ALA A 293 -23.24 21.96 -14.98
CA ALA A 293 -22.38 23.00 -14.42
C ALA A 293 -23.19 24.27 -14.08
N GLY A 294 -22.88 24.90 -12.94
CA GLY A 294 -23.67 26.03 -12.40
C GLY A 294 -24.69 25.59 -11.35
N ILE A 295 -24.74 24.30 -11.00
CA ILE A 295 -25.48 23.80 -9.82
C ILE A 295 -24.44 23.62 -8.72
N ILE A 296 -24.55 24.39 -7.63
CA ILE A 296 -23.53 24.50 -6.58
C ILE A 296 -24.23 24.41 -5.21
N LEU A 297 -23.61 23.75 -4.24
CA LEU A 297 -24.08 23.71 -2.85
C LEU A 297 -23.92 25.09 -2.20
N SER A 298 -24.78 25.41 -1.22
CA SER A 298 -24.75 26.73 -0.56
C SER A 298 -23.40 27.03 0.08
N THR A 299 -22.77 26.04 0.72
CA THR A 299 -21.41 26.14 1.26
C THR A 299 -20.39 26.44 0.18
N GLY A 300 -20.50 25.80 -0.99
CA GLY A 300 -19.62 26.06 -2.14
C GLY A 300 -19.71 27.51 -2.64
N VAL A 301 -20.93 28.02 -2.77
CA VAL A 301 -21.19 29.43 -3.14
C VAL A 301 -20.60 30.38 -2.10
N ARG A 302 -20.87 30.14 -0.81
CA ARG A 302 -20.37 30.99 0.29
C ARG A 302 -18.84 30.96 0.40
N ARG A 303 -18.19 29.83 0.16
CA ARG A 303 -16.72 29.70 0.08
C ARG A 303 -16.16 30.54 -1.06
N LEU A 304 -16.73 30.46 -2.26
CA LEU A 304 -16.32 31.27 -3.41
C LEU A 304 -16.48 32.78 -3.15
N LEU A 305 -17.62 33.15 -2.59
CA LEU A 305 -17.94 34.58 -2.26
C LEU A 305 -17.03 35.12 -1.15
N ASN A 306 -17.03 34.47 0.01
CA ASN A 306 -16.51 35.04 1.24
C ASN A 306 -15.02 34.76 1.47
N LEU A 307 -14.47 33.63 0.93
CA LEU A 307 -13.02 33.35 1.02
C LEU A 307 -12.24 33.87 -0.18
N HIS A 308 -12.84 33.84 -1.38
CA HIS A 308 -12.12 34.17 -2.61
C HIS A 308 -12.69 35.36 -3.36
N SER A 309 -13.79 36.00 -2.87
CA SER A 309 -14.45 37.13 -3.50
C SER A 309 -14.82 36.86 -4.97
N VAL A 310 -15.37 35.70 -5.27
CA VAL A 310 -15.78 35.26 -6.60
C VAL A 310 -17.28 35.03 -6.65
N LEU A 311 -17.97 35.70 -7.57
CA LEU A 311 -19.42 35.52 -7.81
C LEU A 311 -19.63 34.45 -8.91
N PRO A 312 -20.12 33.25 -8.57
CA PRO A 312 -20.22 32.15 -9.53
C PRO A 312 -21.31 32.29 -10.59
N GLY A 313 -22.34 33.12 -10.32
CA GLY A 313 -23.41 33.45 -11.26
C GLY A 313 -24.15 34.69 -10.84
N LYS A 314 -24.84 35.37 -11.79
CA LYS A 314 -25.56 36.64 -11.56
C LYS A 314 -27.04 36.46 -11.35
N ASN A 315 -27.66 35.47 -11.98
CA ASN A 315 -29.09 35.15 -11.88
C ASN A 315 -29.24 33.82 -11.13
N ALA A 316 -29.36 33.89 -9.81
CA ALA A 316 -29.37 32.73 -8.93
C ALA A 316 -30.80 32.30 -8.59
N VAL A 317 -31.07 30.99 -8.70
CA VAL A 317 -32.17 30.33 -8.02
C VAL A 317 -31.60 29.62 -6.80
N VAL A 318 -32.14 29.86 -5.62
CA VAL A 318 -31.72 29.21 -4.37
C VAL A 318 -32.82 28.30 -3.86
N PHE A 319 -32.63 26.99 -3.92
CA PHE A 319 -33.48 25.99 -3.32
C PHE A 319 -33.01 25.70 -1.89
N THR A 320 -33.83 26.19 -0.95
CA THR A 320 -33.46 26.17 0.47
C THR A 320 -34.46 25.40 1.33
N ALA A 321 -33.95 24.70 2.37
CA ALA A 321 -34.75 24.08 3.43
C ALA A 321 -34.25 24.46 4.84
N ASN A 322 -33.26 25.36 4.95
CA ASN A 322 -32.58 25.63 6.22
C ASN A 322 -31.96 27.03 6.26
N GLN A 323 -31.42 27.40 7.43
CA GLN A 323 -30.77 28.71 7.67
C GLN A 323 -29.49 28.92 6.86
N ASP A 324 -28.80 27.87 6.44
CA ASP A 324 -27.59 28.00 5.60
C ASP A 324 -27.94 28.53 4.22
N GLY A 325 -29.05 28.08 3.66
CA GLY A 325 -29.61 28.66 2.43
C GLY A 325 -30.00 30.12 2.61
N ASP A 326 -30.59 30.48 3.73
CA ASP A 326 -30.95 31.87 4.04
C ASP A 326 -29.72 32.78 4.13
N ALA A 327 -28.65 32.29 4.78
CA ALA A 327 -27.34 32.96 4.82
C ALA A 327 -26.69 33.09 3.44
N CYS A 328 -26.81 32.07 2.58
CA CYS A 328 -26.31 32.11 1.21
C CYS A 328 -27.10 33.13 0.35
N ILE A 329 -28.40 33.24 0.52
CA ILE A 329 -29.27 34.26 -0.13
C ILE A 329 -28.76 35.66 0.22
N ALA A 330 -28.52 35.93 1.52
CA ALA A 330 -28.04 37.22 1.98
C ALA A 330 -26.64 37.54 1.39
N ASP A 331 -25.74 36.58 1.37
CA ASP A 331 -24.38 36.71 0.78
C ASP A 331 -24.46 37.03 -0.74
N LEU A 332 -25.30 36.34 -1.48
CA LEU A 332 -25.51 36.54 -2.92
C LEU A 332 -26.10 37.93 -3.24
N ILE A 333 -27.12 38.37 -2.49
CA ILE A 333 -27.71 39.71 -2.64
C ILE A 333 -26.64 40.78 -2.35
N LYS A 334 -25.90 40.64 -1.28
CA LYS A 334 -24.77 41.54 -0.93
C LYS A 334 -23.67 41.56 -1.99
N ALA A 335 -23.54 40.46 -2.75
CA ALA A 335 -22.57 40.36 -3.87
C ALA A 335 -23.11 40.93 -5.19
N GLY A 336 -24.38 41.40 -5.22
CA GLY A 336 -25.01 41.97 -6.40
C GLY A 336 -25.65 40.96 -7.35
N ALA A 337 -25.97 39.74 -6.90
CA ALA A 337 -26.72 38.77 -7.65
C ALA A 337 -28.22 39.04 -7.57
N VAL A 338 -28.95 38.72 -8.66
CA VAL A 338 -30.40 38.65 -8.67
C VAL A 338 -30.81 37.28 -8.16
N VAL A 339 -31.56 37.21 -7.06
CA VAL A 339 -31.89 35.96 -6.38
C VAL A 339 -33.38 35.67 -6.43
N ARG A 340 -33.75 34.49 -6.91
CA ARG A 340 -35.09 33.88 -6.77
C ARG A 340 -35.01 32.75 -5.74
N VAL A 341 -35.79 32.83 -4.69
CA VAL A 341 -35.87 31.81 -3.65
C VAL A 341 -36.94 30.78 -3.99
N VAL A 342 -36.63 29.50 -3.81
CA VAL A 342 -37.53 28.36 -3.81
C VAL A 342 -37.40 27.70 -2.43
N ASP A 343 -38.43 27.84 -1.60
CA ASP A 343 -38.39 27.49 -0.19
C ASP A 343 -39.16 26.19 0.10
N ALA A 344 -38.40 25.11 0.35
CA ALA A 344 -38.99 23.80 0.65
C ALA A 344 -39.82 23.81 1.95
N ARG A 345 -39.55 24.70 2.88
CA ARG A 345 -40.32 24.88 4.12
C ARG A 345 -41.74 25.40 3.83
N LYS A 346 -41.96 25.99 2.64
CA LYS A 346 -43.25 26.46 2.13
C LYS A 346 -43.93 25.47 1.17
N GLY A 347 -43.36 24.28 1.02
CA GLY A 347 -43.85 23.26 0.10
C GLY A 347 -43.38 23.42 -1.35
N GLU A 348 -42.55 24.42 -1.65
CA GLU A 348 -41.99 24.58 -2.98
C GLU A 348 -40.89 23.52 -3.24
N ASN A 349 -40.74 23.04 -4.47
CA ASN A 349 -39.71 22.10 -4.83
C ASN A 349 -39.23 22.29 -6.27
N ILE A 350 -38.08 21.70 -6.60
CA ILE A 350 -37.54 21.64 -7.96
C ILE A 350 -37.69 20.23 -8.52
N VAL A 351 -37.95 20.13 -9.82
CA VAL A 351 -38.20 18.86 -10.52
C VAL A 351 -37.07 18.55 -11.49
N GLN A 352 -36.66 19.57 -12.26
CA GLN A 352 -35.71 19.40 -13.32
C GLN A 352 -34.84 20.66 -13.53
N ALA A 353 -33.58 20.48 -13.85
CA ALA A 353 -32.75 21.50 -14.46
C ALA A 353 -32.51 21.19 -15.93
N THR A 354 -32.46 22.21 -16.78
CA THR A 354 -32.19 22.06 -18.21
C THR A 354 -31.10 23.01 -18.68
N GLY A 355 -30.34 22.55 -19.68
CA GLY A 355 -29.22 23.27 -20.28
C GLY A 355 -28.43 22.37 -21.22
N ASP A 356 -27.39 22.92 -21.85
CA ASP A 356 -26.48 22.09 -22.68
C ASP A 356 -25.33 21.55 -21.81
N LYS A 357 -24.30 22.41 -21.59
CA LYS A 357 -23.17 22.14 -20.72
C LYS A 357 -23.30 22.80 -19.35
N ARG A 358 -24.20 23.81 -19.27
CA ARG A 358 -24.51 24.63 -18.11
C ARG A 358 -26.01 24.73 -17.91
N ILE A 359 -26.37 25.01 -16.67
CA ILE A 359 -27.79 25.32 -16.35
C ILE A 359 -28.25 26.56 -17.10
N LYS A 360 -29.48 26.51 -17.60
CA LYS A 360 -30.17 27.62 -18.25
C LYS A 360 -31.54 27.88 -17.62
N THR A 361 -32.24 26.81 -17.17
CA THR A 361 -33.53 26.92 -16.54
C THR A 361 -33.70 25.84 -15.45
N VAL A 362 -34.51 26.19 -14.44
CA VAL A 362 -35.02 25.28 -13.41
C VAL A 362 -36.52 25.18 -13.55
N GLU A 363 -37.08 23.98 -13.50
CA GLU A 363 -38.52 23.71 -13.47
C GLU A 363 -38.95 23.36 -12.05
N LEU A 364 -39.96 24.04 -11.54
CA LEU A 364 -40.53 23.83 -10.23
C LEU A 364 -41.63 22.75 -10.26
N GLY A 365 -42.04 22.30 -9.07
CA GLY A 365 -43.13 21.32 -8.90
C GLY A 365 -44.50 21.73 -9.43
N ASP A 366 -44.75 23.01 -9.55
CA ASP A 366 -45.95 23.61 -10.15
C ASP A 366 -45.87 23.80 -11.67
N GLY A 367 -44.73 23.39 -12.29
CA GLY A 367 -44.48 23.52 -13.72
C GLY A 367 -43.88 24.88 -14.15
N GLN A 368 -43.67 25.83 -13.23
CA GLN A 368 -43.02 27.10 -13.55
C GLN A 368 -41.57 26.86 -13.96
N LYS A 369 -41.08 27.53 -15.03
CA LYS A 369 -39.70 27.52 -15.49
C LYS A 369 -39.04 28.87 -15.22
N ILE A 370 -37.92 28.83 -14.52
CA ILE A 370 -37.14 30.00 -14.12
C ILE A 370 -35.80 29.98 -14.83
N ALA A 371 -35.46 30.99 -15.59
CA ALA A 371 -34.16 31.16 -16.22
C ALA A 371 -33.10 31.53 -15.17
N CYS A 372 -31.96 30.84 -15.16
CA CYS A 372 -30.85 31.10 -14.24
C CYS A 372 -29.52 30.67 -14.84
N ASP A 373 -28.44 31.26 -14.32
CA ASP A 373 -27.05 30.83 -14.59
C ASP A 373 -26.38 30.20 -13.35
N LEU A 374 -27.09 30.18 -12.21
CA LEU A 374 -26.69 29.56 -10.96
C LEU A 374 -27.90 28.95 -10.27
N LEU A 375 -27.83 27.65 -9.92
CA LEU A 375 -28.75 27.00 -9.01
C LEU A 375 -27.99 26.63 -7.72
N VAL A 376 -28.45 27.13 -6.60
CA VAL A 376 -27.90 26.83 -5.28
C VAL A 376 -28.78 25.80 -4.59
N ILE A 377 -28.15 24.76 -4.03
CA ILE A 377 -28.84 23.72 -3.27
C ILE A 377 -28.45 23.84 -1.79
N ALA A 378 -29.44 23.94 -0.91
CA ALA A 378 -29.26 24.03 0.55
C ALA A 378 -30.36 23.22 1.27
N ILE A 379 -30.24 21.88 1.20
CA ILE A 379 -31.34 20.97 1.62
C ILE A 379 -30.97 20.06 2.80
N GLY A 380 -29.79 20.17 3.35
CA GLY A 380 -29.37 19.39 4.50
C GLY A 380 -27.95 18.85 4.45
N TRP A 381 -27.62 18.09 5.46
CA TRP A 381 -26.26 17.70 5.78
C TRP A 381 -26.08 16.20 5.85
N THR A 382 -24.85 15.76 5.64
CA THR A 382 -24.35 14.42 5.89
C THR A 382 -23.34 14.47 7.01
N ALA A 383 -23.46 13.59 7.98
CA ALA A 383 -22.48 13.45 9.06
C ALA A 383 -21.19 12.79 8.54
N ASN A 384 -20.05 13.36 8.86
CA ASN A 384 -18.73 12.82 8.46
C ASN A 384 -18.28 11.74 9.46
N VAL A 385 -18.82 10.54 9.35
CA VAL A 385 -18.70 9.43 10.31
C VAL A 385 -17.63 8.36 10.02
N PRO A 386 -16.80 8.40 8.97
CA PRO A 386 -15.87 7.29 8.67
C PRO A 386 -14.97 6.88 9.85
N LEU A 387 -14.42 7.83 10.61
CA LEU A 387 -13.57 7.53 11.77
C LEU A 387 -14.34 6.84 12.91
N LEU A 388 -15.61 7.19 13.09
CA LEU A 388 -16.50 6.56 14.07
C LEU A 388 -16.84 5.12 13.65
N ASN A 389 -17.12 4.94 12.36
CA ASN A 389 -17.39 3.63 11.79
C ASN A 389 -16.16 2.68 11.93
N MET A 390 -14.93 3.21 11.72
CA MET A 390 -13.69 2.46 11.98
C MET A 390 -13.45 2.18 13.47
N ALA A 391 -14.08 2.93 14.35
CA ALA A 391 -14.10 2.67 15.79
C ALA A 391 -15.16 1.64 16.20
N GLY A 392 -15.92 1.09 15.26
CA GLY A 392 -16.95 0.08 15.49
C GLY A 392 -18.37 0.62 15.55
N ASP A 393 -18.56 1.95 15.50
CA ASP A 393 -19.89 2.55 15.55
C ASP A 393 -20.69 2.26 14.26
N ARG A 394 -22.01 2.15 14.43
CA ARG A 394 -22.98 2.02 13.34
C ARG A 394 -23.99 3.14 13.48
N PRO A 395 -23.78 4.28 12.78
CA PRO A 395 -24.66 5.43 12.88
C PRO A 395 -26.12 5.07 12.59
N VAL A 396 -27.03 5.68 13.33
CA VAL A 396 -28.48 5.47 13.21
C VAL A 396 -29.11 6.71 12.61
N TYR A 397 -30.03 6.51 11.67
CA TYR A 397 -30.77 7.60 11.04
C TYR A 397 -31.84 8.14 11.96
N ASP A 398 -31.80 9.45 12.20
CA ASP A 398 -32.88 10.20 12.86
C ASP A 398 -33.75 10.87 11.81
N LYS A 399 -35.00 10.43 11.74
CA LYS A 399 -35.99 10.94 10.80
C LYS A 399 -36.33 12.40 11.04
N ASN A 400 -36.28 12.85 12.30
CA ASN A 400 -36.60 14.23 12.65
C ASN A 400 -35.55 15.20 12.10
N SER A 401 -34.28 14.87 12.18
CA SER A 401 -33.17 15.71 11.71
C SER A 401 -32.71 15.35 10.28
N ALA A 402 -33.33 14.35 9.66
CA ALA A 402 -33.02 13.82 8.33
C ALA A 402 -31.53 13.50 8.11
N ARG A 403 -30.83 12.96 9.13
CA ARG A 403 -29.40 12.60 9.08
C ARG A 403 -29.04 11.45 10.01
N PHE A 404 -27.85 10.88 9.80
CA PHE A 404 -27.31 9.84 10.67
C PHE A 404 -26.54 10.43 11.85
N PHE A 405 -26.73 9.85 13.03
CA PHE A 405 -26.02 10.18 14.26
C PHE A 405 -25.22 9.00 14.79
N PRO A 406 -24.06 9.24 15.44
CA PRO A 406 -23.34 8.19 16.14
C PRO A 406 -24.17 7.61 17.29
N THR A 407 -23.88 6.35 17.61
CA THR A 407 -24.49 5.65 18.75
C THR A 407 -23.60 5.72 19.99
N ASN A 408 -24.01 5.07 21.08
CA ASN A 408 -23.22 4.92 22.30
C ASN A 408 -22.22 3.75 22.24
N GLY A 409 -22.01 3.14 21.05
CA GLY A 409 -21.15 1.97 20.85
C GLY A 409 -19.67 2.26 20.66
N LEU A 410 -19.23 3.51 20.87
CA LEU A 410 -17.83 3.88 20.71
C LEU A 410 -16.95 3.35 21.86
N PRO A 411 -15.68 2.97 21.57
CA PRO A 411 -14.70 2.65 22.61
C PRO A 411 -14.46 3.85 23.55
N GLU A 412 -14.09 3.57 24.80
CA GLU A 412 -13.84 4.62 25.79
C GLU A 412 -12.81 5.66 25.37
N ASN A 413 -11.83 5.27 24.56
CA ASN A 413 -10.77 6.14 24.08
C ASN A 413 -11.12 6.86 22.75
N VAL A 414 -12.40 6.85 22.35
CA VAL A 414 -12.91 7.62 21.19
C VAL A 414 -14.08 8.48 21.67
N LEU A 415 -13.97 9.77 21.47
CA LEU A 415 -14.98 10.75 21.80
C LEU A 415 -15.43 11.52 20.55
N VAL A 416 -16.61 12.06 20.56
CA VAL A 416 -17.17 12.77 19.41
C VAL A 416 -17.75 14.12 19.86
N THR A 417 -17.63 15.16 19.00
CA THR A 417 -18.13 16.50 19.29
C THR A 417 -18.57 17.26 18.04
N GLY A 418 -19.23 18.38 18.26
CA GLY A 418 -19.69 19.29 17.23
C GLY A 418 -20.96 18.81 16.51
N GLY A 419 -21.17 19.24 15.28
CA GLY A 419 -22.34 18.90 14.48
C GLY A 419 -22.59 17.39 14.25
N LEU A 420 -21.60 16.54 14.55
CA LEU A 420 -21.77 15.08 14.54
C LEU A 420 -22.71 14.60 15.67
N THR A 421 -22.80 15.34 16.77
CA THR A 421 -23.55 14.93 17.97
C THR A 421 -24.87 15.67 18.14
N GLY A 422 -25.08 16.75 17.42
CA GLY A 422 -26.33 17.55 17.49
C GLY A 422 -26.18 18.92 16.87
N ASP A 423 -27.26 19.68 16.95
CA ASP A 423 -27.37 21.06 16.51
C ASP A 423 -27.27 22.00 17.71
N GLY A 424 -26.82 23.22 17.47
CA GLY A 424 -26.71 24.27 18.47
C GLY A 424 -26.07 25.53 17.94
N SER A 425 -26.18 26.60 18.69
CA SER A 425 -25.46 27.84 18.42
C SER A 425 -23.96 27.62 18.48
N THR A 426 -23.20 28.52 17.90
CA THR A 426 -21.72 28.45 17.95
C THR A 426 -21.20 28.34 19.38
N ASN A 427 -21.79 29.04 20.34
CA ASN A 427 -21.37 28.98 21.74
C ASN A 427 -21.68 27.63 22.41
N GLU A 428 -22.80 27.00 22.09
CA GLU A 428 -23.15 25.68 22.59
C GLU A 428 -22.22 24.62 22.01
N LEU A 429 -21.86 24.69 20.73
CA LEU A 429 -20.88 23.80 20.09
C LEU A 429 -19.49 23.95 20.70
N ILE A 430 -19.07 25.18 21.03
CA ILE A 430 -17.81 25.50 21.71
C ILE A 430 -17.83 24.91 23.13
N ALA A 431 -18.89 25.11 23.89
CA ALA A 431 -19.03 24.58 25.24
C ALA A 431 -19.03 23.04 25.26
N HIS A 432 -19.75 22.42 24.33
CA HIS A 432 -19.74 20.97 24.14
C HIS A 432 -18.31 20.47 23.80
N GLY A 433 -17.63 21.12 22.86
CA GLY A 433 -16.25 20.79 22.50
C GLY A 433 -15.29 20.87 23.68
N ALA A 434 -15.40 21.94 24.49
CA ALA A 434 -14.56 22.12 25.69
C ALA A 434 -14.77 20.99 26.70
N ALA A 435 -16.01 20.59 26.96
CA ALA A 435 -16.32 19.49 27.88
C ALA A 435 -15.76 18.15 27.36
N ILE A 436 -15.91 17.88 26.05
CA ILE A 436 -15.33 16.67 25.41
C ILE A 436 -13.81 16.70 25.49
N GLY A 437 -13.16 17.84 25.25
CA GLY A 437 -11.69 17.98 25.37
C GLY A 437 -11.18 17.74 26.79
N THR A 438 -11.87 18.27 27.80
CA THR A 438 -11.58 18.01 29.22
C THR A 438 -11.70 16.51 29.52
N ASN A 439 -12.75 15.85 29.02
CA ASN A 439 -12.96 14.41 29.22
C ASN A 439 -11.92 13.58 28.48
N ALA A 440 -11.47 14.00 27.31
CA ALA A 440 -10.39 13.36 26.57
C ALA A 440 -9.06 13.42 27.36
N ALA A 441 -8.75 14.57 27.94
CA ALA A 441 -7.59 14.72 28.82
C ALA A 441 -7.73 13.85 30.08
N ALA A 442 -8.89 13.80 30.71
CA ALA A 442 -9.14 12.96 31.88
C ALA A 442 -8.96 11.47 31.61
N ARG A 443 -9.42 10.99 30.44
CA ARG A 443 -9.18 9.61 29.98
C ARG A 443 -7.71 9.32 29.66
N SER A 444 -6.94 10.37 29.39
CA SER A 444 -5.48 10.28 29.19
C SER A 444 -4.69 10.53 30.49
N ASN A 445 -5.35 10.51 31.66
CA ASN A 445 -4.82 10.74 33.00
C ASN A 445 -4.50 12.22 33.35
N PHE A 446 -5.17 13.19 32.70
CA PHE A 446 -5.03 14.61 32.98
C PHE A 446 -6.37 15.21 33.45
N GLY A 447 -6.50 15.59 34.68
CA GLY A 447 -7.70 16.22 35.23
C GLY A 447 -8.82 15.25 35.59
N LYS A 448 -10.06 15.75 35.57
CA LYS A 448 -11.26 14.98 35.96
C LYS A 448 -12.33 15.09 34.87
N VAL A 449 -13.18 14.05 34.79
CA VAL A 449 -14.35 14.02 33.90
C VAL A 449 -15.36 15.09 34.32
N VAL A 450 -15.92 15.78 33.35
CA VAL A 450 -16.97 16.79 33.50
C VAL A 450 -18.22 16.38 32.76
N THR A 451 -19.37 16.95 33.15
CA THR A 451 -20.64 16.74 32.45
C THR A 451 -20.59 17.43 31.09
N VAL A 452 -20.98 16.73 30.05
CA VAL A 452 -21.06 17.25 28.68
C VAL A 452 -22.43 17.89 28.45
N PRO A 453 -22.51 19.14 27.99
CA PRO A 453 -23.78 19.74 27.62
C PRO A 453 -24.46 18.93 26.50
N THR A 454 -25.79 18.78 26.59
CA THR A 454 -26.56 18.11 25.53
C THR A 454 -26.84 19.10 24.41
N LEU A 455 -26.62 18.67 23.16
CA LEU A 455 -27.04 19.41 21.97
C LEU A 455 -28.43 18.97 21.52
N THR A 456 -29.13 19.82 20.81
CA THR A 456 -30.47 19.52 20.28
C THR A 456 -30.38 18.79 18.93
N HIS A 457 -31.52 18.18 18.52
CA HIS A 457 -31.64 17.65 17.16
C HIS A 457 -32.75 18.47 16.49
N GLU A 458 -32.36 19.43 15.66
CA GLU A 458 -33.31 20.30 14.99
C GLU A 458 -34.06 19.56 13.89
N PRO A 459 -35.39 19.84 13.72
CA PRO A 459 -36.16 19.23 12.65
C PRO A 459 -35.70 19.67 11.26
N HIS A 460 -35.49 18.70 10.36
CA HIS A 460 -35.18 18.92 8.95
C HIS A 460 -36.09 18.11 8.05
N ALA A 461 -36.48 18.70 6.91
CA ALA A 461 -37.25 17.98 5.91
C ALA A 461 -36.41 16.85 5.25
N GLU A 462 -37.05 15.69 5.04
CA GLU A 462 -36.48 14.58 4.29
C GLU A 462 -36.53 14.88 2.78
N LEU A 463 -35.49 15.51 2.26
CA LEU A 463 -35.41 15.95 0.87
C LEU A 463 -34.33 15.16 0.12
N TYR A 464 -34.70 14.10 -0.56
CA TYR A 464 -33.77 13.27 -1.34
C TYR A 464 -34.13 13.30 -2.82
N ARG A 465 -35.36 13.23 -3.17
CA ARG A 465 -36.00 13.05 -4.47
C ARG A 465 -35.27 12.03 -5.34
N SER A 466 -35.88 11.34 -6.16
CA SER A 466 -35.40 10.56 -7.25
C SER A 466 -36.48 10.39 -8.28
N THR A 467 -37.40 9.42 -8.11
CA THR A 467 -38.29 8.89 -9.15
C THR A 467 -37.54 8.54 -10.43
N THR A 468 -36.36 7.91 -10.24
CA THR A 468 -35.50 7.33 -11.28
C THR A 468 -34.72 8.31 -12.16
N HIS A 469 -34.55 9.55 -11.73
CA HIS A 469 -33.78 10.55 -12.47
C HIS A 469 -32.77 11.27 -11.55
N GLY A 470 -31.58 11.53 -12.08
CA GLY A 470 -30.53 12.27 -11.41
C GLY A 470 -29.34 11.39 -11.02
N PHE A 471 -28.19 12.03 -10.85
CA PHE A 471 -26.98 11.38 -10.36
C PHE A 471 -26.97 11.36 -8.83
N VAL A 472 -26.62 10.19 -8.28
CA VAL A 472 -26.40 9.96 -6.85
C VAL A 472 -24.94 10.15 -6.52
N ASP A 473 -24.06 9.60 -7.34
CA ASP A 473 -22.61 9.72 -7.21
C ASP A 473 -22.02 10.41 -8.45
N PHE A 474 -21.45 11.59 -8.24
CA PHE A 474 -20.84 12.38 -9.31
C PHE A 474 -19.42 11.93 -9.65
N SER A 475 -18.70 11.31 -8.72
CA SER A 475 -17.38 10.77 -8.96
C SER A 475 -17.43 9.58 -9.90
N GLU A 476 -18.33 8.62 -9.61
CA GLU A 476 -18.45 7.33 -10.29
C GLU A 476 -19.51 7.31 -11.40
N ASP A 477 -20.16 8.42 -11.68
CA ASP A 477 -21.24 8.51 -12.66
C ASP A 477 -22.40 7.51 -12.39
N VAL A 478 -22.77 7.34 -11.11
CA VAL A 478 -23.87 6.45 -10.73
C VAL A 478 -25.16 7.25 -10.60
N SER A 479 -26.17 6.85 -11.36
CA SER A 479 -27.51 7.45 -11.33
C SER A 479 -28.48 6.69 -10.42
N SER A 480 -29.61 7.30 -10.08
CA SER A 480 -30.69 6.61 -9.36
C SER A 480 -31.19 5.36 -10.10
N LYS A 481 -31.20 5.39 -11.44
CA LYS A 481 -31.55 4.22 -12.28
C LYS A 481 -30.63 3.02 -12.07
N ASP A 482 -29.34 3.28 -11.87
CA ASP A 482 -28.35 2.22 -11.62
C ASP A 482 -28.63 1.51 -10.29
N LEU A 483 -29.07 2.26 -9.25
CA LEU A 483 -29.43 1.69 -7.95
C LEU A 483 -30.71 0.84 -8.03
N PHE A 484 -31.74 1.34 -8.73
CA PHE A 484 -32.97 0.58 -8.99
C PHE A 484 -32.69 -0.71 -9.78
N ALA A 485 -31.85 -0.62 -10.83
CA ALA A 485 -31.47 -1.77 -11.63
C ALA A 485 -30.68 -2.81 -10.80
N ALA A 486 -29.76 -2.35 -9.96
CA ALA A 486 -29.00 -3.22 -9.06
C ALA A 486 -29.92 -4.03 -8.13
N LYS A 487 -30.92 -3.37 -7.53
CA LYS A 487 -31.93 -4.03 -6.68
C LYS A 487 -32.72 -5.08 -7.46
N VAL A 488 -33.18 -4.76 -8.67
CA VAL A 488 -33.93 -5.71 -9.53
C VAL A 488 -33.07 -6.93 -9.90
N GLU A 489 -31.74 -6.74 -10.01
CA GLU A 489 -30.80 -7.82 -10.32
C GLU A 489 -30.38 -8.66 -9.08
N GLY A 490 -30.92 -8.34 -7.89
CA GLY A 490 -30.69 -9.09 -6.66
C GLY A 490 -29.62 -8.53 -5.74
N TYR A 491 -29.02 -7.36 -6.07
CA TYR A 491 -28.09 -6.66 -5.17
C TYR A 491 -28.92 -5.73 -4.25
N ASP A 492 -29.51 -6.30 -3.21
CA ASP A 492 -30.56 -5.68 -2.39
C ASP A 492 -30.03 -4.95 -1.15
N SER A 493 -28.85 -5.28 -0.64
CA SER A 493 -28.24 -4.54 0.45
C SER A 493 -27.35 -3.39 -0.05
N ILE A 494 -27.25 -2.32 0.73
CA ILE A 494 -26.45 -1.14 0.36
C ILE A 494 -24.97 -1.50 0.09
N GLU A 495 -24.41 -2.48 0.82
CA GLU A 495 -23.05 -2.95 0.61
C GLU A 495 -22.87 -3.76 -0.70
N LEU A 496 -23.86 -4.52 -1.12
CA LEU A 496 -23.85 -5.22 -2.40
C LEU A 496 -24.02 -4.23 -3.56
N VAL A 497 -24.97 -3.28 -3.41
CA VAL A 497 -25.17 -2.20 -4.40
C VAL A 497 -23.90 -1.38 -4.58
N LYS A 498 -23.23 -1.01 -3.49
CA LYS A 498 -21.95 -0.30 -3.50
C LYS A 498 -20.90 -1.04 -4.35
N ARG A 499 -20.71 -2.35 -4.11
CA ARG A 499 -19.72 -3.16 -4.85
C ARG A 499 -20.10 -3.36 -6.32
N TYR A 500 -21.38 -3.43 -6.62
CA TYR A 500 -21.86 -3.65 -7.98
C TYR A 500 -21.87 -2.37 -8.83
N THR A 501 -22.30 -1.25 -8.26
CA THR A 501 -22.48 0.02 -8.98
C THR A 501 -21.29 0.97 -8.84
N THR A 502 -20.38 0.72 -7.89
CA THR A 502 -19.33 1.62 -7.42
C THR A 502 -19.81 2.88 -6.69
N VAL A 503 -21.12 3.00 -6.40
CA VAL A 503 -21.64 4.13 -5.61
C VAL A 503 -20.91 4.25 -4.27
N THR A 504 -20.52 5.45 -3.88
CA THR A 504 -19.77 5.76 -2.66
C THR A 504 -18.32 5.21 -2.60
N MET A 505 -17.79 4.70 -3.71
CA MET A 505 -16.41 4.15 -3.79
C MET A 505 -15.40 5.11 -4.44
N GLY A 506 -15.86 6.18 -5.10
CA GLY A 506 -15.01 7.15 -5.77
C GLY A 506 -14.15 7.98 -4.81
N PRO A 507 -13.38 8.96 -5.31
CA PRO A 507 -12.47 9.78 -4.51
C PRO A 507 -13.12 10.52 -3.32
N SER A 508 -14.43 10.83 -3.38
CA SER A 508 -15.20 11.39 -2.27
C SER A 508 -15.43 10.39 -1.14
N GLN A 509 -15.28 9.08 -1.41
CA GLN A 509 -15.51 7.99 -0.47
C GLN A 509 -16.89 8.07 0.22
N GLY A 510 -17.94 8.46 -0.55
CA GLY A 510 -19.33 8.50 -0.09
C GLY A 510 -19.67 9.64 0.88
N LYS A 511 -18.78 10.61 1.10
CA LYS A 511 -19.03 11.67 2.07
C LYS A 511 -20.20 12.59 1.69
N LEU A 512 -20.40 12.81 0.39
CA LEU A 512 -21.56 13.57 -0.13
C LEU A 512 -22.74 12.66 -0.50
N GLU A 513 -22.46 11.42 -0.88
CA GLU A 513 -23.38 10.55 -1.60
C GLU A 513 -24.13 9.55 -0.71
N THR A 514 -23.56 9.16 0.45
CA THR A 514 -24.05 8.01 1.24
C THR A 514 -25.52 8.17 1.65
N VAL A 515 -25.92 9.32 2.20
CA VAL A 515 -27.30 9.53 2.65
C VAL A 515 -28.28 9.44 1.47
N ASN A 516 -27.91 10.03 0.32
CA ASN A 516 -28.72 9.96 -0.89
C ASN A 516 -28.79 8.52 -1.44
N ALA A 517 -27.68 7.79 -1.45
CA ALA A 517 -27.65 6.40 -1.89
C ALA A 517 -28.57 5.51 -1.04
N VAL A 518 -28.53 5.69 0.29
CA VAL A 518 -29.40 4.98 1.24
C VAL A 518 -30.86 5.35 1.00
N ALA A 519 -31.17 6.64 0.83
CA ALA A 519 -32.54 7.11 0.58
C ALA A 519 -33.11 6.60 -0.75
N ILE A 520 -32.30 6.58 -1.81
CA ILE A 520 -32.74 6.05 -3.12
C ILE A 520 -32.88 4.51 -3.07
N MET A 521 -32.08 3.81 -2.29
CA MET A 521 -32.29 2.38 -2.05
C MET A 521 -33.57 2.14 -1.24
N ALA A 522 -33.88 2.96 -0.25
CA ALA A 522 -35.16 2.91 0.48
C ALA A 522 -36.37 3.12 -0.47
N GLU A 523 -36.28 4.11 -1.37
CA GLU A 523 -37.25 4.31 -2.44
C GLU A 523 -37.43 3.06 -3.31
N ALA A 524 -36.32 2.45 -3.75
CA ALA A 524 -36.32 1.24 -4.57
C ALA A 524 -36.91 0.01 -3.85
N HIS A 525 -36.78 -0.05 -2.52
CA HIS A 525 -37.37 -1.10 -1.69
C HIS A 525 -38.80 -0.80 -1.25
N GLY A 526 -39.30 0.43 -1.46
CA GLY A 526 -40.62 0.87 -1.00
C GLY A 526 -40.72 1.01 0.52
N VAL A 527 -39.57 1.26 1.21
CA VAL A 527 -39.50 1.48 2.65
C VAL A 527 -39.30 2.97 2.95
N THR A 528 -39.81 3.43 4.08
CA THR A 528 -39.70 4.84 4.49
C THR A 528 -38.71 5.08 5.63
N ASP A 529 -38.28 4.03 6.32
CA ASP A 529 -37.28 4.09 7.37
C ASP A 529 -35.89 3.70 6.78
N LEU A 530 -34.99 4.66 6.70
CA LEU A 530 -33.67 4.49 6.16
C LEU A 530 -32.79 3.54 7.01
N ASN A 531 -33.14 3.33 8.29
CA ASN A 531 -32.43 2.38 9.15
C ASN A 531 -32.57 0.93 8.65
N GLN A 532 -33.63 0.60 7.91
CA GLN A 532 -33.80 -0.72 7.30
C GLN A 532 -32.78 -0.99 6.18
N ILE A 533 -32.26 0.06 5.55
CA ILE A 533 -31.21 -0.03 4.53
C ILE A 533 -29.82 0.01 5.19
N GLY A 534 -29.67 0.80 6.26
CA GLY A 534 -28.42 1.03 6.96
C GLY A 534 -27.45 1.97 6.22
N THR A 535 -26.18 1.97 6.62
CA THR A 535 -25.14 2.79 6.00
C THR A 535 -24.06 1.91 5.39
N THR A 536 -23.27 2.50 4.48
CA THR A 536 -22.03 1.84 3.99
C THR A 536 -20.97 1.81 5.07
N VAL A 537 -20.05 0.85 4.98
CA VAL A 537 -18.91 0.71 5.89
C VAL A 537 -17.66 1.30 5.25
N TRP A 538 -16.88 2.04 6.03
CA TRP A 538 -15.59 2.58 5.62
C TRP A 538 -14.42 1.78 6.19
N ARG A 539 -13.35 1.68 5.39
CA ARG A 539 -12.08 1.07 5.76
C ARG A 539 -10.94 2.06 5.55
N PRO A 540 -9.86 2.00 6.35
CA PRO A 540 -8.69 2.83 6.10
C PRO A 540 -7.97 2.41 4.79
N PRO A 541 -7.42 3.35 4.02
CA PRO A 541 -7.59 4.81 4.15
C PRO A 541 -8.92 5.27 3.51
N PHE A 542 -9.67 6.15 4.18
CA PHE A 542 -10.88 6.75 3.61
C PHE A 542 -10.65 8.14 2.99
N VAL A 543 -9.43 8.63 3.06
CA VAL A 543 -8.93 9.80 2.32
C VAL A 543 -7.80 9.31 1.42
N PRO A 544 -7.78 9.67 0.13
CA PRO A 544 -6.72 9.25 -0.78
C PRO A 544 -5.33 9.62 -0.28
N ILE A 545 -4.40 8.67 -0.37
CA ILE A 545 -2.98 8.81 -0.05
C ILE A 545 -2.20 8.50 -1.32
N THR A 546 -1.19 9.31 -1.64
CA THR A 546 -0.33 9.04 -2.79
C THR A 546 0.57 7.82 -2.56
N LEU A 547 0.93 7.13 -3.62
CA LEU A 547 1.93 6.04 -3.56
C LEU A 547 3.28 6.56 -3.06
N GLY A 548 3.64 7.83 -3.37
CA GLY A 548 4.85 8.47 -2.88
C GLY A 548 4.88 8.57 -1.35
N ALA A 549 3.77 9.00 -0.72
CA ALA A 549 3.67 9.07 0.74
C ALA A 549 3.74 7.68 1.40
N LEU A 550 3.18 6.65 0.76
CA LEU A 550 3.26 5.26 1.25
C LEU A 550 4.66 4.68 1.07
N GLY A 551 5.28 4.87 -0.08
CA GLY A 551 6.66 4.45 -0.39
C GLY A 551 7.67 5.16 0.51
N GLY A 552 7.58 6.46 0.62
CA GLY A 552 8.23 7.32 1.60
C GLY A 552 9.67 7.66 1.28
N ARG A 553 10.56 6.72 1.13
CA ARG A 553 12.00 6.97 1.00
C ARG A 553 12.51 6.50 -0.36
N GLY A 554 13.37 7.32 -0.99
CA GLY A 554 14.02 6.99 -2.26
C GLY A 554 15.26 6.09 -2.10
N PHE A 555 15.31 5.23 -1.08
CA PHE A 555 16.37 4.27 -0.93
C PHE A 555 15.84 2.93 -0.39
N GLU A 556 16.48 1.87 -0.78
CA GLU A 556 16.30 0.53 -0.23
C GLU A 556 17.39 0.24 0.79
N ASN A 557 17.05 -0.53 1.83
CA ASN A 557 18.07 -1.04 2.75
C ASN A 557 19.00 -1.94 1.97
N THR A 558 20.30 -1.61 1.95
CA THR A 558 21.30 -2.39 1.24
C THR A 558 22.36 -2.84 2.22
N ARG A 559 22.68 -4.12 2.17
CA ARG A 559 23.76 -4.73 2.97
C ARG A 559 24.90 -5.11 2.06
N PHE A 560 26.09 -4.81 2.51
CA PHE A 560 27.34 -5.19 1.85
C PHE A 560 28.14 -6.11 2.75
N SER A 561 28.84 -7.06 2.16
CA SER A 561 29.81 -7.85 2.90
C SER A 561 31.06 -7.01 3.22
N PRO A 562 31.86 -7.41 4.20
CA PRO A 562 33.14 -6.75 4.46
C PRO A 562 34.11 -6.75 3.28
N MET A 563 33.94 -7.69 2.34
CA MET A 563 34.77 -7.81 1.12
C MET A 563 34.29 -6.94 -0.04
N GLN A 564 33.21 -6.19 0.11
CA GLN A 564 32.64 -5.37 -0.98
C GLN A 564 33.65 -4.44 -1.67
N PRO A 565 34.57 -3.73 -0.97
CA PRO A 565 35.60 -2.92 -1.64
C PRO A 565 36.50 -3.71 -2.58
N TRP A 566 36.80 -4.94 -2.24
CA TRP A 566 37.62 -5.84 -3.10
C TRP A 566 36.80 -6.26 -4.33
N HIS A 567 35.52 -6.61 -4.15
CA HIS A 567 34.63 -6.99 -5.25
C HIS A 567 34.51 -5.88 -6.28
N GLU A 568 34.32 -4.64 -5.82
CA GLU A 568 34.23 -3.45 -6.68
C GLU A 568 35.56 -3.19 -7.43
N ALA A 569 36.69 -3.27 -6.72
CA ALA A 569 38.00 -3.08 -7.33
C ALA A 569 38.33 -4.14 -8.41
N HIS A 570 37.72 -5.32 -8.32
CA HIS A 570 37.91 -6.43 -9.27
C HIS A 570 36.74 -6.56 -10.26
N ASN A 571 35.93 -5.49 -10.46
CA ASN A 571 34.86 -5.39 -11.44
C ASN A 571 33.82 -6.52 -11.32
N ALA A 572 33.51 -6.95 -10.09
CA ALA A 572 32.44 -7.91 -9.87
C ALA A 572 31.10 -7.34 -10.35
N ARG A 573 30.36 -8.11 -11.16
CA ARG A 573 28.99 -7.74 -11.51
C ARG A 573 28.10 -7.89 -10.29
N PRO A 574 27.36 -6.81 -9.87
CA PRO A 574 26.51 -6.90 -8.70
C PRO A 574 25.23 -7.69 -8.98
N LEU A 575 24.83 -8.54 -8.03
CA LEU A 575 23.55 -9.25 -7.97
C LEU A 575 22.82 -8.85 -6.70
N VAL A 576 21.58 -8.38 -6.83
CA VAL A 576 20.68 -8.11 -5.70
C VAL A 576 20.08 -9.44 -5.21
N ALA A 577 20.31 -9.78 -3.94
CA ALA A 577 19.80 -10.99 -3.29
C ALA A 577 19.15 -10.59 -1.95
N GLY A 578 17.85 -10.26 -1.97
CA GLY A 578 17.18 -9.62 -0.84
C GLY A 578 17.83 -8.27 -0.53
N ASP A 579 18.20 -8.05 0.74
CA ASP A 579 18.88 -6.82 1.17
C ASP A 579 20.38 -6.78 0.78
N TRP A 580 20.95 -7.88 0.31
CA TRP A 580 22.38 -8.00 0.06
C TRP A 580 22.76 -7.75 -1.39
N ILE A 581 23.89 -7.06 -1.59
CA ILE A 581 24.58 -7.04 -2.88
C ILE A 581 25.68 -8.11 -2.85
N ARG A 582 25.67 -8.97 -3.87
CA ARG A 582 26.59 -10.10 -4.01
C ARG A 582 27.27 -10.07 -5.37
N PRO A 583 28.50 -10.58 -5.52
CA PRO A 583 29.10 -10.80 -6.83
C PRO A 583 28.34 -11.87 -7.64
N GLU A 584 27.77 -11.49 -8.79
CA GLU A 584 27.21 -12.44 -9.74
C GLU A 584 28.29 -13.23 -10.45
N HIS A 585 29.32 -12.54 -10.96
CA HIS A 585 30.50 -13.07 -11.57
C HIS A 585 31.60 -12.00 -11.68
N TYR A 586 32.84 -12.42 -12.01
CA TYR A 586 34.00 -11.53 -12.22
C TYR A 586 34.46 -11.49 -13.70
N GLY A 587 33.53 -11.69 -14.61
CA GLY A 587 33.74 -11.65 -16.06
C GLY A 587 33.08 -12.84 -16.76
N ASP A 588 33.74 -14.00 -16.77
CA ASP A 588 33.27 -15.23 -17.43
C ASP A 588 32.96 -16.33 -16.41
N PRO A 589 31.68 -16.63 -16.10
CA PRO A 589 31.33 -17.74 -15.21
C PRO A 589 31.86 -19.10 -15.61
N ALA A 590 32.02 -19.37 -16.91
CA ALA A 590 32.59 -20.65 -17.35
C ALA A 590 34.09 -20.79 -17.01
N ALA A 591 34.84 -19.71 -17.16
CA ALA A 591 36.23 -19.64 -16.75
C ALA A 591 36.38 -19.80 -15.22
N GLU A 592 35.47 -19.17 -14.45
CA GLU A 592 35.41 -19.31 -12.98
C GLU A 592 35.18 -20.79 -12.58
N VAL A 593 34.21 -21.48 -13.18
CA VAL A 593 33.94 -22.91 -12.96
C VAL A 593 35.18 -23.75 -13.29
N ASN A 594 35.79 -23.55 -14.44
CA ASN A 594 36.98 -24.31 -14.86
C ASN A 594 38.14 -24.10 -13.88
N ASN A 595 38.33 -22.86 -13.37
CA ASN A 595 39.35 -22.59 -12.37
C ASN A 595 39.08 -23.34 -11.07
N VAL A 596 37.87 -23.31 -10.54
CA VAL A 596 37.51 -24.06 -9.31
C VAL A 596 37.72 -25.56 -9.50
N ARG A 597 37.35 -26.11 -10.66
CA ARG A 597 37.49 -27.54 -10.97
C ARG A 597 38.95 -27.99 -11.06
N ALA A 598 39.84 -27.13 -11.54
CA ALA A 598 41.24 -27.42 -11.74
C ALA A 598 42.16 -27.03 -10.57
N ASN A 599 41.81 -25.95 -9.87
CA ASN A 599 42.68 -25.30 -8.88
C ASN A 599 41.93 -25.05 -7.54
N VAL A 600 41.70 -23.79 -7.21
CA VAL A 600 40.96 -23.36 -6.02
C VAL A 600 40.25 -22.03 -6.28
N GLY A 601 39.01 -21.93 -5.86
CA GLY A 601 38.22 -20.69 -5.94
C GLY A 601 37.75 -20.22 -4.57
N LEU A 602 37.55 -18.90 -4.45
CA LEU A 602 36.98 -18.24 -3.29
C LEU A 602 35.66 -17.60 -3.66
N ILE A 603 34.61 -17.81 -2.84
CA ILE A 603 33.32 -17.08 -2.96
C ILE A 603 32.92 -16.52 -1.60
N ASP A 604 32.40 -15.28 -1.65
CA ASP A 604 31.80 -14.62 -0.51
C ASP A 604 30.41 -15.20 -0.23
N VAL A 605 30.26 -15.88 0.91
CA VAL A 605 29.02 -16.46 1.40
C VAL A 605 28.53 -15.80 2.70
N THR A 606 29.05 -14.61 3.00
CA THR A 606 28.63 -13.79 4.16
C THR A 606 27.11 -13.61 4.29
N PRO A 607 26.32 -13.45 3.21
CA PRO A 607 24.87 -13.28 3.29
C PRO A 607 24.07 -14.48 3.78
N LEU A 608 24.65 -15.70 3.87
CA LEU A 608 23.94 -16.84 4.47
C LEU A 608 23.56 -16.53 5.91
N GLY A 609 22.33 -16.84 6.29
CA GLY A 609 21.83 -16.63 7.64
C GLY A 609 22.64 -17.43 8.66
N LYS A 610 22.96 -16.85 9.80
CA LYS A 610 23.68 -17.49 10.91
C LYS A 610 23.01 -17.18 12.23
N LEU A 611 22.68 -18.25 12.97
CA LEU A 611 22.10 -18.17 14.30
C LEU A 611 23.04 -18.87 15.29
N ASP A 612 23.47 -18.16 16.34
CA ASP A 612 24.17 -18.73 17.50
C ASP A 612 23.12 -19.25 18.47
N LEU A 613 23.20 -20.54 18.79
CA LEU A 613 22.26 -21.23 19.65
C LEU A 613 23.00 -21.71 20.89
N ARG A 614 22.52 -21.31 22.06
CA ARG A 614 23.15 -21.69 23.35
C ARG A 614 22.10 -22.21 24.32
N GLY A 615 22.47 -23.25 25.07
CA GLY A 615 21.66 -23.82 26.11
C GLY A 615 21.54 -25.34 26.05
N SER A 616 21.19 -25.93 27.19
CA SER A 616 21.13 -27.40 27.38
C SER A 616 20.03 -28.07 26.53
N ASP A 617 18.97 -27.31 26.16
CA ASP A 617 17.84 -27.82 25.40
C ASP A 617 17.93 -27.54 23.88
N VAL A 618 19.03 -26.96 23.38
CA VAL A 618 19.27 -26.77 21.95
C VAL A 618 19.13 -28.08 21.14
N PRO A 619 19.64 -29.24 21.59
CA PRO A 619 19.42 -30.49 20.88
C PRO A 619 17.93 -30.87 20.72
N LYS A 620 17.09 -30.56 21.72
CA LYS A 620 15.65 -30.80 21.66
C LYS A 620 15.01 -29.88 20.62
N LEU A 621 15.35 -28.58 20.67
CA LEU A 621 14.88 -27.59 19.68
C LEU A 621 15.23 -28.03 18.26
N LEU A 622 16.50 -28.30 17.96
CA LEU A 622 16.93 -28.73 16.64
C LEU A 622 16.25 -30.04 16.19
N ASN A 623 16.00 -30.94 17.13
CA ASN A 623 15.28 -32.18 16.84
C ASN A 623 13.78 -31.94 16.59
N LEU A 624 13.18 -30.91 17.14
CA LEU A 624 11.79 -30.50 16.84
C LEU A 624 11.69 -29.82 15.48
N LEU A 625 12.61 -28.93 15.16
CA LEU A 625 12.53 -28.10 13.95
C LEU A 625 12.92 -28.84 12.67
N TYR A 626 13.92 -29.71 12.71
CA TYR A 626 14.40 -30.43 11.54
C TYR A 626 13.71 -31.78 11.36
N VAL A 627 13.46 -32.16 10.12
CA VAL A 627 12.87 -33.48 9.78
C VAL A 627 13.80 -34.64 10.09
N ASN A 628 15.10 -34.41 10.23
CA ASN A 628 16.13 -35.41 10.59
C ASN A 628 16.55 -35.33 12.06
N LYS A 629 17.36 -36.29 12.54
CA LYS A 629 17.73 -36.45 13.96
C LYS A 629 18.87 -35.53 14.36
N PHE A 630 18.71 -34.78 15.47
CA PHE A 630 19.73 -33.85 16.00
C PHE A 630 20.15 -34.12 17.46
N LEU A 631 19.36 -34.91 18.24
CA LEU A 631 19.62 -35.13 19.67
C LEU A 631 21.04 -35.63 19.99
N LYS A 632 21.67 -36.40 19.08
CA LYS A 632 22.99 -37.02 19.31
C LYS A 632 24.03 -36.51 18.30
N LEU A 633 23.99 -35.21 17.93
CA LEU A 633 25.02 -34.61 17.10
C LEU A 633 26.34 -34.52 17.94
N PRO A 634 27.46 -35.15 17.57
CA PRO A 634 28.68 -35.04 18.33
C PRO A 634 29.32 -33.64 18.29
N ILE A 635 30.01 -33.24 19.33
CA ILE A 635 30.81 -32.01 19.32
C ILE A 635 31.84 -32.10 18.18
N GLY A 636 32.04 -30.99 17.46
CA GLY A 636 32.91 -30.91 16.30
C GLY A 636 32.32 -31.47 15.01
N SER A 637 31.05 -31.92 15.04
CA SER A 637 30.33 -32.42 13.85
C SER A 637 29.32 -31.39 13.31
N VAL A 638 29.05 -31.50 12.01
CA VAL A 638 28.08 -30.69 11.28
C VAL A 638 27.00 -31.63 10.71
N ARG A 639 25.77 -31.16 10.64
CA ARG A 639 24.69 -31.90 9.99
C ARG A 639 23.85 -30.98 9.12
N TYR A 640 23.61 -31.41 7.88
CA TYR A 640 22.60 -30.82 7.03
C TYR A 640 21.20 -31.12 7.57
N GLY A 641 20.29 -30.17 7.55
CA GLY A 641 18.91 -30.31 8.01
C GLY A 641 17.95 -29.60 7.11
N VAL A 642 16.73 -30.12 7.04
CA VAL A 642 15.59 -29.52 6.32
C VAL A 642 14.50 -29.20 7.32
N MET A 643 13.95 -28.01 7.26
CA MET A 643 12.82 -27.54 8.06
C MET A 643 11.57 -27.53 7.20
N CYS A 644 10.47 -28.02 7.77
CA CYS A 644 9.14 -27.95 7.18
C CYS A 644 8.20 -27.14 8.07
N ALA A 645 7.20 -26.52 7.47
CA ALA A 645 6.05 -26.02 8.17
C ALA A 645 5.15 -27.16 8.65
N GLU A 646 4.09 -26.86 9.38
CA GLU A 646 3.18 -27.86 9.95
C GLU A 646 2.48 -28.72 8.91
N ASP A 647 2.30 -28.19 7.68
CA ASP A 647 1.74 -28.87 6.52
C ASP A 647 2.74 -29.76 5.77
N GLY A 648 3.98 -29.90 6.27
CA GLY A 648 5.03 -30.70 5.67
C GLY A 648 5.72 -30.06 4.46
N VAL A 649 5.37 -28.85 4.10
CA VAL A 649 6.03 -28.09 3.01
C VAL A 649 7.42 -27.60 3.46
N ILE A 650 8.42 -27.74 2.59
CA ILE A 650 9.78 -27.28 2.87
C ILE A 650 9.77 -25.74 3.06
N MET A 651 10.25 -25.31 4.22
CA MET A 651 10.35 -23.90 4.60
C MET A 651 11.76 -23.32 4.37
N ASP A 652 12.79 -24.03 4.87
CA ASP A 652 14.19 -23.66 4.70
C ASP A 652 15.10 -24.88 4.91
N ASP A 653 16.37 -24.75 4.59
CA ASP A 653 17.40 -25.73 4.84
C ASP A 653 18.68 -25.06 5.32
N GLY A 654 19.61 -25.86 5.81
CA GLY A 654 20.90 -25.36 6.23
C GLY A 654 21.75 -26.43 6.89
N VAL A 655 22.88 -25.99 7.41
CA VAL A 655 23.79 -26.85 8.17
C VAL A 655 23.92 -26.34 9.61
N THR A 656 23.95 -27.26 10.56
CA THR A 656 24.12 -26.94 11.97
C THR A 656 25.35 -27.66 12.50
N GLY A 657 26.30 -26.90 13.06
CA GLY A 657 27.53 -27.42 13.71
C GLY A 657 27.44 -27.31 15.22
N ARG A 658 27.88 -28.34 15.92
CA ARG A 658 28.03 -28.33 17.38
C ARG A 658 29.48 -27.97 17.76
N LEU A 659 29.65 -26.76 18.30
CA LEU A 659 30.93 -26.21 18.70
C LEU A 659 31.36 -26.60 20.14
N GLY A 660 30.38 -26.80 21.01
CA GLY A 660 30.61 -27.11 22.43
C GLY A 660 29.46 -27.93 23.00
N GLU A 661 29.46 -28.15 24.34
CA GLU A 661 28.42 -28.93 25.00
C GLU A 661 27.03 -28.33 24.75
N ASP A 662 26.89 -27.04 25.01
CA ASP A 662 25.66 -26.27 24.90
C ASP A 662 25.77 -25.16 23.84
N HIS A 663 26.67 -25.29 22.85
CA HIS A 663 26.91 -24.27 21.83
C HIS A 663 26.81 -24.83 20.42
N TYR A 664 25.93 -24.23 19.61
CA TYR A 664 25.70 -24.60 18.22
C TYR A 664 25.68 -23.35 17.34
N ILE A 665 26.09 -23.49 16.10
CA ILE A 665 25.85 -22.49 15.03
C ILE A 665 24.99 -23.15 13.96
N MET A 666 23.93 -22.49 13.61
CA MET A 666 22.97 -22.91 12.58
C MET A 666 23.02 -21.93 11.41
N THR A 667 23.07 -22.44 10.18
CA THR A 667 22.90 -21.61 8.98
C THR A 667 21.53 -21.79 8.36
N THR A 668 21.10 -20.77 7.61
CA THR A 668 19.86 -20.75 6.83
C THR A 668 20.13 -20.16 5.45
N THR A 669 19.15 -20.21 4.56
CA THR A 669 19.24 -19.41 3.32
C THR A 669 19.36 -17.91 3.65
N SER A 670 19.94 -17.13 2.74
CA SER A 670 20.11 -15.68 2.94
C SER A 670 18.77 -14.96 3.11
N SER A 671 17.75 -15.38 2.36
CA SER A 671 16.39 -14.82 2.43
C SER A 671 15.58 -15.34 3.62
N GLY A 672 15.87 -16.56 4.10
CA GLY A 672 15.16 -17.22 5.19
C GLY A 672 15.61 -16.81 6.60
N ALA A 673 16.77 -16.13 6.72
CA ALA A 673 17.39 -15.87 8.03
C ALA A 673 16.47 -15.24 9.08
N ALA A 674 15.73 -14.20 8.70
CA ALA A 674 14.79 -13.53 9.60
C ALA A 674 13.54 -14.39 9.89
N THR A 675 12.97 -15.04 8.88
CA THR A 675 11.79 -15.91 9.01
C THR A 675 12.08 -17.12 9.91
N VAL A 676 13.23 -17.77 9.74
CA VAL A 676 13.61 -18.91 10.57
C VAL A 676 13.85 -18.48 12.01
N TRP A 677 14.49 -17.33 12.24
CA TRP A 677 14.69 -16.81 13.59
C TRP A 677 13.35 -16.48 14.26
N GLU A 678 12.44 -15.76 13.57
CA GLU A 678 11.10 -15.44 14.07
C GLU A 678 10.31 -16.72 14.39
N TRP A 679 10.38 -17.74 13.53
CA TRP A 679 9.73 -19.03 13.72
C TRP A 679 10.28 -19.79 14.94
N ILE A 680 11.60 -19.81 15.15
CA ILE A 680 12.22 -20.41 16.34
C ILE A 680 11.76 -19.69 17.62
N GLU A 681 11.77 -18.34 17.60
CA GLU A 681 11.32 -17.55 18.74
C GLU A 681 9.82 -17.82 19.07
N ASN A 682 9.01 -17.99 18.03
CA ASN A 682 7.60 -18.32 18.24
C ASN A 682 7.44 -19.67 18.98
N TRP A 683 8.15 -20.72 18.54
CA TRP A 683 8.13 -22.02 19.21
C TRP A 683 8.61 -21.96 20.65
N LEU A 684 9.69 -21.21 20.92
CA LEU A 684 10.24 -21.05 22.27
C LEU A 684 9.32 -20.25 23.19
N GLN A 685 8.65 -19.23 22.68
CA GLN A 685 7.80 -18.36 23.49
C GLN A 685 6.39 -18.92 23.71
N THR A 686 5.86 -19.73 22.81
CA THR A 686 4.48 -20.22 22.89
C THR A 686 4.39 -21.67 23.36
N GLU A 687 5.18 -22.57 22.78
CA GLU A 687 5.04 -24.02 23.02
C GLU A 687 6.05 -24.55 24.04
N HIS A 688 7.25 -23.98 24.12
CA HIS A 688 8.34 -24.45 24.94
C HIS A 688 9.04 -23.34 25.75
N PRO A 689 8.31 -22.50 26.52
CA PRO A 689 8.91 -21.41 27.28
C PRO A 689 9.79 -21.91 28.43
N GLU A 690 9.71 -23.19 28.81
CA GLU A 690 10.52 -23.83 29.83
C GLU A 690 11.90 -24.28 29.34
N TRP A 691 12.15 -24.31 28.03
CA TRP A 691 13.44 -24.77 27.48
C TRP A 691 14.54 -23.74 27.69
N GLN A 692 15.69 -24.22 28.10
CA GLN A 692 16.90 -23.42 28.25
C GLN A 692 17.60 -23.27 26.89
N VAL A 693 17.10 -22.34 26.07
CA VAL A 693 17.62 -22.03 24.74
C VAL A 693 17.70 -20.52 24.54
N HIS A 694 18.86 -20.04 24.09
CA HIS A 694 19.07 -18.66 23.69
C HIS A 694 19.47 -18.63 22.22
N VAL A 695 18.76 -17.86 21.41
CA VAL A 695 19.01 -17.72 19.96
C VAL A 695 19.46 -16.29 19.68
N THR A 696 20.60 -16.16 19.04
CA THR A 696 21.14 -14.85 18.65
C THR A 696 21.43 -14.82 17.15
N PRO A 697 20.81 -13.91 16.38
CA PRO A 697 21.16 -13.73 14.97
C PRO A 697 22.55 -13.09 14.85
N VAL A 698 23.49 -13.83 14.27
CA VAL A 698 24.89 -13.43 14.12
C VAL A 698 25.34 -13.31 12.66
N THR A 699 24.39 -13.21 11.73
CA THR A 699 24.63 -13.11 10.29
C THR A 699 25.66 -12.02 9.95
N THR A 700 25.52 -10.85 10.54
CA THR A 700 26.41 -9.69 10.29
C THR A 700 27.63 -9.65 11.21
N SER A 701 27.74 -10.56 12.17
CA SER A 701 28.88 -10.66 13.07
C SER A 701 30.07 -11.41 12.45
N TYR A 702 29.80 -12.21 11.41
CA TYR A 702 30.80 -12.99 10.71
C TYR A 702 30.87 -12.65 9.22
N ALA A 703 32.06 -12.47 8.69
CA ALA A 703 32.38 -12.65 7.29
C ALA A 703 32.53 -14.14 7.01
N SER A 704 31.97 -14.63 5.92
CA SER A 704 32.03 -16.05 5.57
C SER A 704 32.57 -16.22 4.16
N ILE A 705 33.60 -17.07 4.03
CA ILE A 705 34.28 -17.33 2.76
C ILE A 705 34.26 -18.83 2.51
N ASN A 706 33.78 -19.24 1.35
CA ASN A 706 33.89 -20.63 0.94
C ASN A 706 35.10 -20.82 0.01
N ILE A 707 35.94 -21.75 0.33
CA ILE A 707 37.17 -22.12 -0.39
C ILE A 707 36.90 -23.47 -1.06
N ALA A 708 36.76 -23.50 -2.39
CA ALA A 708 36.35 -24.69 -3.14
C ALA A 708 37.35 -25.08 -4.22
N GLY A 709 37.58 -26.37 -4.39
CA GLY A 709 38.46 -26.91 -5.42
C GLY A 709 39.50 -27.92 -4.88
N PRO A 710 40.16 -28.68 -5.75
CA PRO A 710 41.12 -29.74 -5.33
C PRO A 710 42.29 -29.23 -4.47
N LYS A 711 42.70 -27.98 -4.63
CA LYS A 711 43.77 -27.34 -3.85
C LYS A 711 43.29 -26.57 -2.61
N SER A 712 42.02 -26.67 -2.22
CA SER A 712 41.44 -25.93 -1.07
C SER A 712 42.16 -26.23 0.24
N ARG A 713 42.50 -27.49 0.50
CA ARG A 713 43.23 -27.89 1.71
C ARG A 713 44.66 -27.30 1.74
N GLU A 714 45.35 -27.32 0.60
CA GLU A 714 46.67 -26.76 0.47
C GLU A 714 46.69 -25.26 0.73
N LEU A 715 45.70 -24.54 0.16
CA LEU A 715 45.52 -23.10 0.40
C LEU A 715 45.23 -22.82 1.88
N LEU A 716 44.26 -23.52 2.46
CA LEU A 716 43.86 -23.29 3.85
C LEU A 716 45.01 -23.57 4.82
N ALA A 717 45.86 -24.61 4.55
CA ALA A 717 47.00 -24.95 5.37
C ALA A 717 48.07 -23.85 5.45
N LYS A 718 48.12 -22.92 4.48
CA LYS A 718 49.08 -21.80 4.50
C LYS A 718 48.66 -20.66 5.43
N VAL A 719 47.38 -20.60 5.84
CA VAL A 719 46.80 -19.47 6.61
C VAL A 719 46.19 -19.90 7.95
N VAL A 720 46.04 -21.20 8.20
CA VAL A 720 45.42 -21.74 9.42
C VAL A 720 46.47 -22.16 10.42
N GLU A 721 46.26 -21.82 11.68
CA GLU A 721 47.08 -22.23 12.81
C GLU A 721 46.27 -23.04 13.83
N GLY A 722 46.91 -24.05 14.43
CA GLY A 722 46.32 -24.83 15.51
C GLY A 722 45.31 -25.90 15.09
N VAL A 723 45.14 -26.17 13.76
CA VAL A 723 44.20 -27.18 13.28
C VAL A 723 44.86 -28.13 12.29
N ASP A 724 44.75 -29.43 12.55
CA ASP A 724 45.14 -30.47 11.59
C ASP A 724 44.03 -30.66 10.55
N LEU A 725 44.33 -30.32 9.29
CA LEU A 725 43.41 -30.37 8.15
C LEU A 725 43.36 -31.75 7.46
N SER A 726 44.03 -32.77 7.99
CA SER A 726 44.01 -34.14 7.44
C SER A 726 42.58 -34.73 7.49
N ASN A 727 42.27 -35.66 6.58
CA ASN A 727 40.98 -36.34 6.58
C ASN A 727 40.64 -37.06 7.90
N ALA A 728 41.68 -37.54 8.61
CA ALA A 728 41.51 -38.21 9.90
C ALA A 728 41.07 -37.25 11.01
N SER A 729 41.69 -36.08 11.07
CA SER A 729 41.46 -35.11 12.14
C SER A 729 40.34 -34.13 11.81
N PHE A 730 40.09 -33.84 10.52
CA PHE A 730 39.02 -32.99 10.07
C PHE A 730 38.24 -33.66 8.91
N PRO A 731 37.38 -34.67 9.22
CA PRO A 731 36.64 -35.36 8.19
C PRO A 731 35.48 -34.47 7.61
N TYR A 732 34.96 -34.90 6.44
CA TYR A 732 33.78 -34.23 5.84
C TYR A 732 32.61 -34.20 6.81
N MET A 733 31.82 -33.11 6.79
CA MET A 733 30.74 -32.79 7.73
C MET A 733 31.24 -32.60 9.17
N ASN A 734 32.36 -31.93 9.33
CA ASN A 734 32.88 -31.53 10.64
C ASN A 734 33.17 -30.02 10.71
N VAL A 735 33.31 -29.51 11.93
CA VAL A 735 33.65 -28.12 12.26
C VAL A 735 34.88 -28.12 13.16
N ARG A 736 35.77 -27.15 12.97
CA ARG A 736 36.97 -26.91 13.83
C ARG A 736 37.05 -25.42 14.14
N GLN A 737 37.56 -25.10 15.30
CA GLN A 737 37.91 -23.73 15.71
C GLN A 737 39.42 -23.55 15.66
N GLY A 738 39.88 -22.35 15.31
CA GLY A 738 41.27 -22.03 15.20
C GLY A 738 41.56 -20.60 14.79
N THR A 739 42.83 -20.29 14.54
CA THR A 739 43.27 -18.99 14.05
C THR A 739 43.42 -19.06 12.53
N ILE A 740 42.92 -18.03 11.82
CA ILE A 740 43.02 -17.90 10.36
C ILE A 740 43.67 -16.56 10.02
N ALA A 741 44.78 -16.59 9.30
CA ALA A 741 45.57 -15.40 8.94
C ALA A 741 45.84 -14.46 10.14
N GLY A 742 46.21 -15.05 11.30
CA GLY A 742 46.46 -14.35 12.55
C GLY A 742 45.21 -13.89 13.32
N ILE A 743 44.01 -14.18 12.83
CA ILE A 743 42.74 -13.82 13.49
C ILE A 743 42.23 -15.00 14.31
N ALA A 744 42.09 -14.81 15.62
CA ALA A 744 41.57 -15.81 16.55
C ALA A 744 40.04 -15.91 16.46
N ASP A 745 39.46 -16.88 17.19
CA ASP A 745 38.03 -17.11 17.31
C ASP A 745 37.29 -17.36 15.98
N CYS A 746 38.00 -17.88 15.00
CA CYS A 746 37.45 -18.34 13.74
C CYS A 746 36.96 -19.78 13.85
N PHE A 747 35.98 -20.13 13.08
CA PHE A 747 35.58 -21.53 12.88
C PHE A 747 35.48 -21.86 11.39
N MET A 748 35.71 -23.08 11.07
CA MET A 748 35.74 -23.57 9.70
C MET A 748 34.96 -24.88 9.60
N TRP A 749 34.14 -24.98 8.59
CA TRP A 749 33.32 -26.12 8.29
C TRP A 749 33.85 -26.83 7.06
N ARG A 750 34.00 -28.12 7.14
CA ARG A 750 34.34 -28.94 5.97
C ARG A 750 33.04 -29.44 5.34
N ILE A 751 32.47 -28.62 4.49
CA ILE A 751 31.22 -28.83 3.77
C ILE A 751 31.40 -28.38 2.32
N GLY A 752 30.59 -28.87 1.39
CA GLY A 752 30.69 -28.49 -0.01
C GLY A 752 29.35 -28.35 -0.67
N PHE A 753 29.15 -27.29 -1.44
CA PHE A 753 27.97 -27.05 -2.24
C PHE A 753 28.25 -27.18 -3.75
N THR A 754 29.49 -26.92 -4.15
CA THR A 754 29.97 -26.95 -5.54
C THR A 754 30.33 -28.37 -6.06
N GLY A 755 30.32 -29.38 -5.20
CA GLY A 755 30.75 -30.73 -5.55
C GLY A 755 32.29 -30.95 -5.52
N GLU A 756 33.04 -29.97 -4.99
CA GLU A 756 34.50 -30.08 -4.78
C GLU A 756 34.85 -30.22 -3.29
N LEU A 757 36.08 -30.60 -3.02
CA LEU A 757 36.66 -30.40 -1.69
C LEU A 757 36.51 -28.94 -1.30
N SER A 758 35.91 -28.69 -0.13
CA SER A 758 35.55 -27.34 0.22
C SER A 758 35.58 -27.10 1.73
N TYR A 759 35.95 -25.88 2.10
CA TYR A 759 35.90 -25.37 3.45
C TYR A 759 35.14 -24.04 3.48
N GLU A 760 34.22 -23.92 4.40
CA GLU A 760 33.56 -22.65 4.66
C GLU A 760 34.12 -22.09 5.97
N ILE A 761 34.79 -20.95 5.88
CA ILE A 761 35.43 -20.31 7.03
C ILE A 761 34.59 -19.11 7.46
N HIS A 762 34.50 -18.90 8.77
CA HIS A 762 33.76 -17.82 9.41
C HIS A 762 34.70 -17.04 10.31
N VAL A 763 34.90 -15.79 9.99
CA VAL A 763 35.83 -14.90 10.73
C VAL A 763 35.02 -13.70 11.25
N PRO A 764 35.41 -13.10 12.38
CA PRO A 764 34.72 -11.87 12.85
C PRO A 764 34.68 -10.84 11.72
N ALA A 765 33.51 -10.25 11.49
CA ALA A 765 33.21 -9.47 10.28
C ALA A 765 34.23 -8.37 9.98
N GLY A 766 34.74 -7.68 11.00
CA GLY A 766 35.73 -6.62 10.83
C GLY A 766 37.06 -7.06 10.19
N TYR A 767 37.33 -8.36 10.16
CA TYR A 767 38.56 -8.95 9.57
C TYR A 767 38.30 -9.66 8.22
N GLY A 768 37.06 -9.62 7.72
CA GLY A 768 36.70 -10.34 6.49
C GLY A 768 37.55 -9.98 5.29
N LEU A 769 37.79 -8.70 5.04
CA LEU A 769 38.62 -8.22 3.94
C LEU A 769 40.10 -8.66 4.11
N HIS A 770 40.63 -8.52 5.30
CA HIS A 770 42.01 -8.97 5.61
C HIS A 770 42.23 -10.47 5.30
N VAL A 771 41.29 -11.30 5.76
CA VAL A 771 41.39 -12.75 5.52
C VAL A 771 41.18 -13.11 4.05
N TRP A 772 40.29 -12.40 3.36
CA TRP A 772 40.09 -12.56 1.92
C TRP A 772 41.36 -12.27 1.14
N GLU A 773 42.01 -11.15 1.39
CA GLU A 773 43.28 -10.76 0.75
C GLU A 773 44.43 -11.73 1.11
N ALA A 774 44.54 -12.11 2.38
CA ALA A 774 45.56 -13.09 2.82
C ALA A 774 45.42 -14.45 2.11
N LEU A 775 44.19 -14.90 1.82
CA LEU A 775 43.92 -16.10 1.03
C LEU A 775 44.38 -15.96 -0.43
N PHE A 776 44.15 -14.77 -1.04
CA PHE A 776 44.65 -14.51 -2.40
C PHE A 776 46.15 -14.48 -2.47
N ASP A 777 46.82 -13.85 -1.51
CA ASP A 777 48.27 -13.78 -1.42
C ASP A 777 48.89 -15.19 -1.23
N ALA A 778 48.36 -15.96 -0.28
CA ALA A 778 48.79 -17.31 0.01
C ALA A 778 48.52 -18.31 -1.13
N GLY A 779 47.48 -18.06 -1.95
CA GLY A 779 47.08 -18.93 -3.05
C GLY A 779 47.65 -18.56 -4.43
N SER A 780 48.47 -17.52 -4.51
CA SER A 780 49.03 -17.00 -5.78
C SER A 780 49.74 -18.08 -6.64
N ASP A 781 50.43 -19.00 -6.01
CA ASP A 781 51.08 -20.15 -6.65
C ASP A 781 50.16 -21.35 -6.91
N LEU A 782 48.97 -21.34 -6.33
CA LEU A 782 47.98 -22.41 -6.44
C LEU A 782 46.94 -22.15 -7.54
N GLY A 783 46.96 -20.96 -8.15
CA GLY A 783 45.97 -20.53 -9.14
C GLY A 783 44.62 -20.13 -8.51
N VAL A 784 44.68 -19.50 -7.32
CA VAL A 784 43.46 -19.01 -6.64
C VAL A 784 42.73 -17.97 -7.51
N GLY A 785 41.39 -18.05 -7.57
CA GLY A 785 40.54 -17.09 -8.26
C GLY A 785 39.25 -16.87 -7.53
N ALA A 786 38.69 -15.67 -7.65
CA ALA A 786 37.31 -15.41 -7.18
C ALA A 786 36.29 -16.06 -8.14
N PHE A 787 35.19 -16.52 -7.59
CA PHE A 787 34.02 -16.92 -8.39
C PHE A 787 32.73 -16.38 -7.79
N GLY A 788 31.77 -16.09 -8.65
CA GLY A 788 30.49 -15.51 -8.25
C GLY A 788 29.38 -16.53 -8.14
N ILE A 789 28.19 -15.98 -7.87
CA ILE A 789 26.95 -16.77 -7.67
C ILE A 789 26.59 -17.58 -8.92
N GLU A 790 26.84 -17.06 -10.12
CA GLU A 790 26.48 -17.77 -11.35
C GLU A 790 27.37 -19.03 -11.55
N ALA A 791 28.66 -18.92 -11.28
CA ALA A 791 29.55 -20.10 -11.28
C ALA A 791 29.17 -21.12 -10.17
N GLN A 792 28.76 -20.63 -8.99
CA GLN A 792 28.22 -21.48 -7.92
C GLN A 792 26.96 -22.22 -8.37
N ARG A 793 26.01 -21.51 -9.05
CA ARG A 793 24.77 -22.09 -9.59
C ARG A 793 25.04 -23.20 -10.62
N ILE A 794 26.03 -23.01 -11.48
CA ILE A 794 26.45 -24.04 -12.43
C ILE A 794 26.97 -25.27 -11.68
N MET A 795 27.93 -25.08 -10.79
CA MET A 795 28.62 -26.20 -10.08
C MET A 795 27.68 -26.96 -9.14
N ARG A 796 26.75 -26.26 -8.43
CA ARG A 796 25.76 -26.95 -7.58
C ARG A 796 24.78 -27.79 -8.42
N LEU A 797 24.42 -27.30 -9.62
CA LEU A 797 23.54 -27.99 -10.55
C LEU A 797 24.23 -29.25 -11.11
N GLU A 798 25.52 -29.14 -11.44
CA GLU A 798 26.35 -30.30 -11.81
C GLU A 798 26.34 -31.39 -10.71
N LYS A 799 26.40 -30.96 -9.43
CA LYS A 799 26.33 -31.87 -8.27
C LYS A 799 24.90 -32.33 -7.93
N GLY A 800 23.89 -31.69 -8.43
CA GLY A 800 22.49 -32.03 -8.15
C GLY A 800 21.98 -31.49 -6.80
N HIS A 801 22.65 -30.49 -6.22
CA HIS A 801 22.16 -29.82 -5.02
C HIS A 801 21.02 -28.85 -5.39
N PHE A 802 19.89 -28.95 -4.72
CA PHE A 802 18.77 -28.02 -4.93
C PHE A 802 18.95 -26.72 -4.11
N ILE A 803 18.18 -25.68 -4.47
CA ILE A 803 18.11 -24.42 -3.74
C ILE A 803 16.67 -24.19 -3.30
N VAL A 804 16.46 -23.98 -2.00
CA VAL A 804 15.17 -23.58 -1.45
C VAL A 804 14.74 -22.23 -2.04
N GLY A 805 13.50 -22.15 -2.49
CA GLY A 805 12.95 -20.98 -3.18
C GLY A 805 13.21 -20.92 -4.70
N GLN A 806 14.17 -21.71 -5.24
CA GLN A 806 14.36 -21.89 -6.68
C GLN A 806 13.85 -23.25 -7.16
N ASP A 807 14.31 -24.32 -6.53
CA ASP A 807 13.88 -25.70 -6.84
C ASP A 807 12.71 -26.15 -5.94
N THR A 808 12.30 -25.34 -4.98
CA THR A 808 11.11 -25.54 -4.14
C THR A 808 10.16 -24.35 -4.25
N ASP A 809 8.91 -24.56 -3.90
CA ASP A 809 7.84 -23.56 -3.82
C ASP A 809 6.96 -23.81 -2.59
N GLY A 810 5.92 -23.02 -2.40
CA GLY A 810 4.98 -23.14 -1.28
C GLY A 810 4.10 -24.42 -1.28
N LEU A 811 4.38 -25.38 -2.16
CA LEU A 811 3.68 -26.67 -2.24
C LEU A 811 4.66 -27.87 -2.24
N THR A 812 5.94 -27.60 -2.21
CA THR A 812 6.97 -28.65 -2.32
C THR A 812 7.17 -29.37 -1.00
N VAL A 813 6.94 -30.66 -1.02
CA VAL A 813 7.15 -31.57 0.12
C VAL A 813 8.46 -32.33 -0.02
N GLY A 814 9.04 -32.76 1.10
CA GLY A 814 10.34 -33.43 1.09
C GLY A 814 10.42 -34.67 0.20
N TYR A 815 9.35 -35.47 0.13
CA TYR A 815 9.28 -36.64 -0.76
C TYR A 815 9.30 -36.28 -2.24
N GLY A 816 8.69 -35.13 -2.61
CA GLY A 816 8.77 -34.62 -3.97
C GLY A 816 10.14 -34.10 -4.36
N ALA A 817 10.89 -33.59 -3.40
CA ALA A 817 12.22 -33.01 -3.59
C ALA A 817 13.38 -34.00 -3.49
N ASP A 818 13.12 -35.29 -3.50
CA ASP A 818 14.14 -36.38 -3.37
C ASP A 818 14.90 -36.37 -2.02
N LEU A 819 14.18 -35.97 -0.93
CA LEU A 819 14.72 -35.88 0.43
C LEU A 819 14.26 -37.03 1.36
N ASP A 820 13.75 -38.11 0.83
CA ASP A 820 13.26 -39.28 1.57
C ASP A 820 14.32 -39.81 2.56
N TRP A 821 15.60 -39.77 2.16
CA TRP A 821 16.75 -40.16 2.97
C TRP A 821 16.92 -39.29 4.23
N CYS A 822 16.46 -38.04 4.22
CA CYS A 822 16.60 -37.08 5.31
C CYS A 822 15.46 -37.20 6.33
N ILE A 823 14.23 -37.46 5.87
CA ILE A 823 13.02 -37.52 6.71
C ILE A 823 13.05 -38.73 7.63
N LYS A 824 12.95 -38.52 8.95
CA LYS A 824 13.05 -39.55 9.98
C LYS A 824 11.74 -39.68 10.77
N LEU A 825 10.77 -40.37 10.20
CA LEU A 825 9.44 -40.63 10.81
C LEU A 825 9.52 -41.44 12.13
N ASP A 826 10.63 -42.10 12.38
CA ASP A 826 10.91 -42.84 13.61
C ASP A 826 11.33 -41.94 14.82
N LYS A 827 11.35 -40.61 14.67
CA LYS A 827 11.45 -39.67 15.78
C LYS A 827 10.15 -39.62 16.55
N ASP A 828 10.21 -39.27 17.82
CA ASP A 828 9.01 -39.12 18.68
C ASP A 828 8.09 -38.05 18.12
N ASP A 829 8.62 -36.83 17.90
CA ASP A 829 7.90 -35.72 17.27
C ASP A 829 8.83 -34.77 16.53
N PHE A 830 8.27 -33.99 15.58
CA PHE A 830 8.89 -32.84 14.90
C PHE A 830 7.81 -32.10 14.10
N VAL A 831 8.06 -30.83 13.79
CA VAL A 831 7.12 -29.98 13.04
C VAL A 831 6.87 -30.60 11.66
N GLY A 832 5.57 -30.75 11.32
CA GLY A 832 5.12 -31.38 10.06
C GLY A 832 5.12 -32.90 10.05
N LYS A 833 5.50 -33.60 11.15
CA LYS A 833 5.54 -35.07 11.18
C LYS A 833 4.22 -35.72 10.81
N PRO A 834 3.03 -35.34 11.34
CA PRO A 834 1.76 -36.00 11.00
C PRO A 834 1.47 -35.91 9.51
N GLU A 835 1.73 -34.76 8.90
CA GLU A 835 1.49 -34.53 7.47
C GLU A 835 2.50 -35.32 6.61
N LEU A 836 3.80 -35.29 6.95
CA LEU A 836 4.81 -36.09 6.26
C LEU A 836 4.56 -37.57 6.39
N GLN A 837 4.01 -38.05 7.51
CA GLN A 837 3.61 -39.44 7.71
C GLN A 837 2.45 -39.83 6.78
N TRP A 838 1.47 -38.96 6.61
CA TRP A 838 0.39 -39.17 5.65
C TRP A 838 0.91 -39.10 4.19
N GLN A 839 1.75 -38.13 3.87
CA GLN A 839 2.34 -37.98 2.53
C GLN A 839 3.22 -39.17 2.15
N SER A 840 3.92 -39.79 3.08
CA SER A 840 4.74 -41.02 2.80
C SER A 840 3.96 -42.18 2.20
N GLN A 841 2.63 -42.21 2.41
CA GLN A 841 1.72 -43.22 1.86
C GLN A 841 1.20 -42.86 0.47
N ARG A 842 1.49 -41.65 -0.04
CA ARG A 842 1.02 -41.17 -1.34
C ARG A 842 2.11 -41.31 -2.39
N THR A 843 1.69 -41.46 -3.64
CA THR A 843 2.60 -41.62 -4.79
C THR A 843 2.27 -40.67 -5.92
N ASN A 844 1.31 -39.76 -5.73
CA ASN A 844 0.78 -38.91 -6.80
C ASN A 844 1.36 -37.47 -6.82
N TYR A 845 2.43 -37.17 -6.07
CA TYR A 845 3.13 -35.88 -6.14
C TYR A 845 4.24 -35.93 -7.19
N GLN A 846 4.54 -34.77 -7.79
CA GLN A 846 5.63 -34.62 -8.73
C GLN A 846 6.97 -34.92 -8.04
N ARG A 847 7.91 -35.48 -8.81
CA ARG A 847 9.25 -35.83 -8.37
C ARG A 847 10.29 -34.92 -9.00
N LEU A 848 11.21 -34.42 -8.20
CA LEU A 848 12.41 -33.73 -8.68
C LEU A 848 13.34 -34.74 -9.34
N VAL A 849 13.77 -34.44 -10.56
CA VAL A 849 14.69 -35.30 -11.34
C VAL A 849 15.76 -34.47 -12.02
N GLY A 850 16.91 -35.08 -12.28
CA GLY A 850 17.92 -34.54 -13.18
C GLY A 850 17.48 -34.70 -14.63
N LEU A 851 17.64 -33.66 -15.45
CA LEU A 851 17.23 -33.61 -16.85
C LEU A 851 18.38 -33.16 -17.74
N GLN A 852 18.46 -33.77 -18.93
CA GLN A 852 19.46 -33.39 -19.94
C GLN A 852 18.78 -33.09 -21.27
N PRO A 853 18.91 -31.86 -21.83
CA PRO A 853 18.48 -31.61 -23.20
C PRO A 853 19.17 -32.57 -24.18
N LEU A 854 18.43 -33.13 -25.12
CA LEU A 854 19.00 -33.99 -26.17
C LEU A 854 19.93 -33.20 -27.08
N ASP A 855 19.60 -31.92 -27.37
CA ASP A 855 20.55 -30.96 -27.94
C ASP A 855 21.37 -30.34 -26.79
N PRO A 856 22.66 -30.65 -26.71
CA PRO A 856 23.50 -30.19 -25.61
C PRO A 856 23.71 -28.67 -25.55
N ASN A 857 23.45 -27.94 -26.62
CA ASN A 857 23.67 -26.50 -26.70
C ASN A 857 22.43 -25.68 -26.32
N VAL A 858 21.25 -26.28 -26.23
CA VAL A 858 20.02 -25.57 -25.87
C VAL A 858 19.85 -25.58 -24.36
N VAL A 859 19.87 -24.39 -23.76
CA VAL A 859 19.56 -24.16 -22.34
C VAL A 859 18.09 -23.77 -22.21
N PRO A 860 17.19 -24.63 -21.71
CA PRO A 860 15.79 -24.24 -21.51
C PRO A 860 15.71 -23.12 -20.48
N ALA A 861 14.81 -22.19 -20.69
CA ALA A 861 14.54 -21.17 -19.67
C ALA A 861 13.99 -21.81 -18.40
N GLU A 862 14.41 -21.32 -17.24
CA GLU A 862 13.81 -21.71 -15.95
C GLU A 862 12.31 -21.44 -15.97
N ALA A 863 11.52 -22.23 -15.25
CA ALA A 863 10.06 -22.28 -15.28
C ALA A 863 9.42 -22.77 -16.61
N SER A 864 10.21 -23.19 -17.61
CA SER A 864 9.66 -23.83 -18.81
C SER A 864 8.83 -25.06 -18.45
N GLN A 865 7.68 -25.20 -19.10
CA GLN A 865 6.72 -26.27 -18.82
C GLN A 865 7.14 -27.56 -19.52
N LEU A 866 7.05 -28.68 -18.81
CA LEU A 866 7.10 -30.01 -19.41
C LEU A 866 5.68 -30.41 -19.81
N VAL A 867 5.50 -30.80 -21.07
CA VAL A 867 4.18 -30.99 -21.66
C VAL A 867 4.03 -32.34 -22.34
N GLU A 868 2.82 -32.92 -22.27
CA GLU A 868 2.42 -34.08 -23.01
C GLU A 868 1.28 -33.69 -23.98
N GLY A 869 1.42 -34.09 -25.26
CA GLY A 869 0.48 -33.65 -26.29
C GLY A 869 0.42 -32.12 -26.47
N LYS A 870 -0.81 -31.60 -26.62
CA LYS A 870 -1.01 -30.16 -26.90
C LYS A 870 -1.32 -29.29 -25.68
N LYS A 871 -1.81 -29.87 -24.58
CA LYS A 871 -2.41 -29.10 -23.47
C LYS A 871 -2.08 -29.60 -22.07
N SER A 872 -1.56 -30.81 -21.89
CA SER A 872 -1.28 -31.38 -20.57
C SER A 872 0.10 -30.91 -20.09
N ILE A 873 0.15 -30.26 -18.93
CA ILE A 873 1.38 -29.91 -18.23
C ILE A 873 1.68 -31.08 -17.28
N VAL A 874 2.85 -31.69 -17.46
CA VAL A 874 3.30 -32.86 -16.68
C VAL A 874 4.49 -32.56 -15.79
N GLY A 875 4.95 -31.30 -15.77
CA GLY A 875 6.05 -30.87 -14.95
C GLY A 875 6.57 -29.49 -15.33
N ARG A 876 7.72 -29.13 -14.75
CA ARG A 876 8.42 -27.87 -15.02
C ARG A 876 9.92 -28.02 -14.79
N VAL A 877 10.72 -27.24 -15.51
CA VAL A 877 12.16 -27.02 -15.25
C VAL A 877 12.31 -26.02 -14.13
N THR A 878 13.12 -26.31 -13.12
CA THR A 878 13.37 -25.39 -11.99
C THR A 878 14.73 -24.73 -12.08
N SER A 879 15.74 -25.47 -12.54
CA SER A 879 17.11 -24.98 -12.72
C SER A 879 17.64 -25.46 -14.07
N SER A 880 18.33 -24.58 -14.76
CA SER A 880 18.93 -24.90 -16.08
C SER A 880 20.16 -24.08 -16.35
N ARG A 881 21.28 -24.70 -16.72
CA ARG A 881 22.53 -24.04 -17.09
C ARG A 881 23.29 -24.85 -18.11
N PHE A 882 24.17 -24.18 -18.86
CA PHE A 882 25.23 -24.85 -19.59
C PHE A 882 26.37 -25.17 -18.64
N SER A 883 26.79 -26.44 -18.59
CA SER A 883 27.94 -26.87 -17.80
C SER A 883 29.22 -26.86 -18.65
N PRO A 884 30.18 -26.02 -18.34
CA PRO A 884 31.48 -26.05 -19.02
C PRO A 884 32.28 -27.33 -18.67
N THR A 885 32.06 -27.91 -17.50
CA THR A 885 32.69 -29.17 -17.07
C THR A 885 32.23 -30.34 -17.93
N LEU A 886 30.98 -30.41 -18.30
CA LEU A 886 30.35 -31.48 -19.06
C LEU A 886 30.20 -31.16 -20.55
N ASN A 887 30.47 -29.91 -20.92
CA ASN A 887 30.27 -29.35 -22.25
C ASN A 887 28.84 -29.61 -22.80
N ARG A 888 27.84 -29.40 -21.96
CA ARG A 888 26.43 -29.56 -22.30
C ARG A 888 25.50 -28.85 -21.33
N SER A 889 24.25 -28.66 -21.76
CA SER A 889 23.18 -28.18 -20.90
C SER A 889 22.70 -29.27 -19.95
N ILE A 890 22.44 -28.85 -18.71
CA ILE A 890 21.93 -29.67 -17.61
C ILE A 890 20.80 -28.95 -16.88
N CYS A 891 19.86 -29.69 -16.33
CA CYS A 891 18.69 -29.12 -15.65
C CYS A 891 18.29 -29.96 -14.42
N LEU A 892 17.56 -29.33 -13.51
CA LEU A 892 16.66 -29.98 -12.56
C LEU A 892 15.21 -29.60 -12.93
N GLY A 893 14.28 -30.48 -12.62
CA GLY A 893 12.85 -30.20 -12.84
C GLY A 893 11.95 -31.23 -12.17
N TYR A 894 10.71 -30.82 -11.97
CA TYR A 894 9.66 -31.71 -11.48
C TYR A 894 8.94 -32.38 -12.63
N VAL A 895 8.64 -33.67 -12.49
CA VAL A 895 7.83 -34.44 -13.43
C VAL A 895 6.80 -35.27 -12.67
N GLU A 896 5.71 -35.68 -13.33
CA GLU A 896 4.78 -36.64 -12.79
C GLU A 896 5.51 -37.97 -12.47
N PRO A 897 5.13 -38.71 -11.41
CA PRO A 897 5.82 -39.94 -10.96
C PRO A 897 6.06 -40.96 -12.07
N ARG A 898 5.12 -41.12 -13.00
CA ARG A 898 5.25 -42.06 -14.13
C ARG A 898 6.38 -41.69 -15.13
N LEU A 899 6.75 -40.45 -15.14
CA LEU A 899 7.79 -39.89 -16.02
C LEU A 899 9.14 -39.78 -15.32
N ALA A 900 9.22 -39.95 -14.00
CA ALA A 900 10.44 -39.84 -13.21
C ALA A 900 11.37 -41.10 -13.35
N ILE A 901 11.18 -41.89 -14.38
CA ILE A 901 11.96 -43.10 -14.64
C ILE A 901 13.19 -42.71 -15.48
N PRO A 902 14.43 -43.04 -15.05
CA PRO A 902 15.60 -42.80 -15.85
C PRO A 902 15.51 -43.39 -17.27
N GLY A 903 15.95 -42.62 -18.26
CA GLY A 903 15.79 -42.99 -19.67
C GLY A 903 14.50 -42.44 -20.32
N THR A 904 13.54 -41.97 -19.56
CA THR A 904 12.33 -41.33 -20.11
C THR A 904 12.64 -40.02 -20.79
N VAL A 905 12.06 -39.83 -21.98
CA VAL A 905 12.16 -38.54 -22.70
C VAL A 905 10.90 -37.71 -22.50
N VAL A 906 11.04 -36.48 -22.01
CA VAL A 906 9.96 -35.56 -21.79
C VAL A 906 10.08 -34.36 -22.71
N THR A 907 8.96 -33.78 -23.11
CA THR A 907 8.92 -32.59 -24.00
C THR A 907 8.86 -31.33 -23.17
N CYS A 908 9.82 -30.41 -23.37
CA CYS A 908 9.83 -29.09 -22.77
C CYS A 908 9.35 -28.04 -23.79
N GLN A 909 8.39 -27.23 -23.41
CA GLN A 909 7.92 -26.10 -24.20
C GLN A 909 8.61 -24.82 -23.74
N LEU A 910 9.39 -24.21 -24.62
CA LEU A 910 10.10 -22.96 -24.38
C LEU A 910 9.16 -21.73 -24.45
N PRO A 911 9.57 -20.56 -23.96
CA PRO A 911 8.75 -19.33 -23.98
C PRO A 911 8.33 -18.89 -25.39
N ASP A 912 9.13 -19.14 -26.42
CA ASP A 912 8.83 -18.87 -27.83
C ASP A 912 7.87 -19.90 -28.45
N ARG A 913 7.36 -20.86 -27.65
CA ARG A 913 6.51 -21.98 -28.03
C ARG A 913 7.19 -23.08 -28.84
N SER A 914 8.47 -23.00 -29.10
CA SER A 914 9.24 -24.12 -29.63
C SER A 914 9.28 -25.26 -28.60
N ARG A 915 9.60 -26.48 -29.06
CA ARG A 915 9.63 -27.66 -28.20
C ARG A 915 10.95 -28.38 -28.36
N ILE A 916 11.53 -28.76 -27.24
CA ILE A 916 12.76 -29.56 -27.16
C ILE A 916 12.50 -30.82 -26.34
N GLN A 917 13.37 -31.79 -26.49
CA GLN A 917 13.31 -33.06 -25.75
C GLN A 917 14.36 -33.07 -24.64
N LEU A 918 13.96 -33.50 -23.45
CA LEU A 918 14.84 -33.67 -22.28
C LEU A 918 14.82 -35.13 -21.85
N LEU A 919 15.99 -35.69 -21.56
CA LEU A 919 16.18 -37.02 -21.02
C LEU A 919 16.21 -36.96 -19.49
N VAL A 920 15.43 -37.77 -18.82
CA VAL A 920 15.52 -37.99 -17.36
C VAL A 920 16.74 -38.87 -17.06
N ILE A 921 17.64 -38.38 -16.21
CA ILE A 921 18.85 -39.11 -15.81
C ILE A 921 18.65 -39.90 -14.52
N GLN A 922 19.62 -40.72 -14.17
CA GLN A 922 19.67 -41.41 -12.88
C GLN A 922 20.04 -40.45 -11.75
N GLY A 923 19.13 -40.23 -10.78
CA GLY A 923 19.32 -39.29 -9.67
C GLY A 923 19.33 -37.82 -10.11
N LEU A 924 19.83 -36.95 -9.26
CA LEU A 924 19.91 -35.49 -9.51
C LEU A 924 21.28 -35.04 -10.02
N SER A 925 22.34 -35.79 -9.71
CA SER A 925 23.75 -35.44 -9.98
C SER A 925 24.13 -35.73 -11.42
N HIS A 926 24.71 -34.75 -12.09
CA HIS A 926 25.32 -34.86 -13.43
C HIS A 926 26.83 -35.08 -13.42
N PHE A 927 27.48 -34.74 -12.29
CA PHE A 927 28.93 -34.80 -12.12
C PHE A 927 29.32 -35.31 -10.72
N ASP A 928 30.35 -36.19 -10.62
CA ASP A 928 30.79 -36.77 -9.36
C ASP A 928 29.65 -37.40 -8.55
N THR A 929 28.90 -38.30 -9.17
CA THR A 929 27.69 -38.93 -8.60
C THR A 929 27.94 -39.55 -7.22
N ASP A 930 29.13 -40.14 -6.99
CA ASP A 930 29.51 -40.80 -5.73
C ASP A 930 30.00 -39.81 -4.66
N GLY A 931 30.21 -38.56 -5.01
CA GLY A 931 30.69 -37.52 -4.10
C GLY A 931 32.11 -37.72 -3.62
N LEU A 932 32.97 -38.32 -4.43
CA LEU A 932 34.38 -38.66 -4.05
C LEU A 932 35.21 -37.37 -3.93
N ARG A 933 34.97 -36.38 -4.77
CA ARG A 933 35.71 -35.11 -4.75
C ARG A 933 35.44 -34.32 -3.47
N MET A 934 34.20 -34.23 -2.99
CA MET A 934 33.88 -33.56 -1.73
C MET A 934 34.46 -34.24 -0.49
N LYS A 935 34.64 -35.54 -0.56
CA LYS A 935 35.14 -36.35 0.55
C LYS A 935 36.66 -36.54 0.53
N SER A 936 37.38 -36.13 -0.53
CA SER A 936 38.81 -36.26 -0.77
C SER A 936 39.69 -35.59 0.29
#